data_80e4090d7daceb3a2c5ab9cecc0f4759
#
_entry.id   80e4090d7daceb3a2c5ab9cecc0f4759
#
_cell.length_a   1.000
_cell.length_b   1.000
_cell.length_c   1.000
_cell.angle_alpha   90.00
_cell.angle_beta   90.00
_cell.angle_gamma   90.00
#
_symmetry.space_group_name_H-M   'P 1'
#
loop_
_entity.id
_entity.type
_entity.pdbx_description
1 polymer ?
#
loop_
_entity_poly.entity_id
_entity_poly.type
_entity_poly.pdbx_seq_one_letter_code
_entity_poly.pdbx_strand_id
1 'polypeptide(L)'
;MKNLFLIDGSGFIFRAFYALPPLTNPEGTPINAVYGYCNMILNIFKKFKPEQIIVVFDTKRKTFRNDIYKDYKANRTEPPEELIPQFSIIRDATDALQIPRVEMDGYEADDIIATYTKEAEKKGVTVTIVSSDKDLMQLVNKNTKMYDSMKNNFIGIKEVEEKFGVKPSKVIDVMALAGDSIDNIPGVSGIGIKTAAELINNYNNLENLLAKVNEIKQPKRKQVLIDEKENALISKKLVSLKDNIDLKNKYNSNLFEGINQKTALKFFEKHGFKNLISRFSKKDENDSNNQSSQEKSQKYFVIQSLKDLVNLEKRIQKTRLLSVDTETNSLNANSAELVGISLSINEKEAFYLPFKHSLNTENKFKNLNLKQCLPILKKIFEEKAIMKVGHNIKYDKIVLSNIGINLSPVDDTMLLSYVLDAGKFRHNLDDLAKIYLDHETIKYKDVVGVGKKEKTFDEVVINDAYIYAAEDSDITFQLYKILKKRIISEKILSVYEHIEKPLIKVIAKMEKEGIKIDVKQLTNLGSTFQKKLLKIEKEIFKLSKIEFNIASPKQLGEILFDKLGFKGGKKGKSGAYSTSVDVLENLSYDGHKIADFLLEWRQISKLINTYIESLINEVNKKTLRIHTSYSMASTNTGRLSSTNPNLQNIPIRTDEGKKIRNTFISEKGFKLVSLDYSQIELRLLAHIGKVEDLKRALEQNIDVHKKTASQIFNVKLEDVDDDLRRKAKTINYGIIYGISAFGLAKQLKIQRSEADLILKEYFKNYKGILNYIDEITNFCKKNGFVKTLFGRKCYIDGINNKNPNLRNFAIRAAVNAPIQGSAADIIKKAMINIDKFLQEKKTKSKMILQVHDELLFEMYESEINYLSKEIKKIMENASLPEVKLDIPLIADIGQGSSWAEAH
;
A
#
# COMPACT_ATOMS: atom_id res chain seq x y z
N MET A 1 -27.55 0.90 34.98
CA MET A 1 -27.14 -0.49 35.32
C MET A 1 -25.63 -0.54 35.18
N LYS A 2 -24.92 -1.12 36.15
CA LYS A 2 -23.46 -1.32 36.02
C LYS A 2 -23.17 -2.26 34.87
N ASN A 3 -22.16 -1.95 34.07
CA ASN A 3 -21.75 -2.76 32.90
C ASN A 3 -20.29 -3.17 33.07
N LEU A 4 -20.00 -4.47 32.96
CA LEU A 4 -18.66 -5.03 32.98
C LEU A 4 -18.16 -5.26 31.55
N PHE A 5 -17.00 -4.70 31.20
CA PHE A 5 -16.29 -4.99 29.97
C PHE A 5 -15.25 -6.10 30.19
N LEU A 6 -15.38 -7.22 29.49
CA LEU A 6 -14.44 -8.31 29.48
C LEU A 6 -13.70 -8.32 28.14
N ILE A 7 -12.40 -8.11 28.16
CA ILE A 7 -11.59 -8.01 26.96
C ILE A 7 -10.81 -9.29 26.75
N ASP A 8 -10.99 -9.94 25.62
CA ASP A 8 -10.15 -11.02 25.13
C ASP A 8 -8.79 -10.44 24.71
N GLY A 9 -7.84 -10.43 25.65
CA GLY A 9 -6.50 -9.86 25.44
C GLY A 9 -5.69 -10.63 24.42
N SER A 10 -5.81 -11.95 24.37
CA SER A 10 -5.09 -12.81 23.43
C SER A 10 -5.54 -12.57 21.99
N GLY A 11 -6.83 -12.46 21.75
CA GLY A 11 -7.38 -12.10 20.45
C GLY A 11 -6.94 -10.71 19.97
N PHE A 12 -6.79 -9.75 20.91
CA PHE A 12 -6.29 -8.41 20.61
C PHE A 12 -4.81 -8.37 20.21
N ILE A 13 -3.96 -9.20 20.83
CA ILE A 13 -2.53 -9.25 20.54
C ILE A 13 -2.28 -9.63 19.08
N PHE A 14 -2.82 -10.76 18.64
CA PHE A 14 -2.61 -11.23 17.28
C PHE A 14 -3.16 -10.26 16.24
N ARG A 15 -4.32 -9.68 16.51
CA ARG A 15 -4.92 -8.69 15.61
C ARG A 15 -4.10 -7.41 15.50
N ALA A 16 -3.64 -6.87 16.63
CA ALA A 16 -2.80 -5.68 16.64
C ALA A 16 -1.50 -5.92 15.87
N PHE A 17 -0.92 -7.12 15.99
CA PHE A 17 0.30 -7.49 15.28
C PHE A 17 0.14 -7.47 13.76
N TYR A 18 -0.94 -8.06 13.24
CA TYR A 18 -1.17 -8.16 11.80
C TYR A 18 -1.81 -6.92 11.17
N ALA A 19 -2.46 -6.06 11.98
CA ALA A 19 -3.10 -4.84 11.49
C ALA A 19 -2.13 -3.68 11.30
N LEU A 20 -0.96 -3.70 11.94
CA LEU A 20 0.00 -2.61 11.93
C LEU A 20 1.30 -3.03 11.25
N PRO A 21 1.96 -2.12 10.54
CA PRO A 21 3.30 -2.36 10.03
C PRO A 21 4.28 -2.61 11.18
N PRO A 22 5.43 -3.25 10.93
CA PRO A 22 6.47 -3.41 11.94
C PRO A 22 6.87 -2.07 12.56
N LEU A 23 6.82 -2.00 13.88
CA LEU A 23 7.26 -0.87 14.69
C LEU A 23 8.25 -1.36 15.73
N THR A 24 9.30 -0.58 15.98
CA THR A 24 10.28 -0.87 17.04
C THR A 24 10.37 0.28 18.02
N ASN A 25 10.63 -0.03 19.28
CA ASN A 25 10.98 0.99 20.28
C ASN A 25 12.40 1.52 20.07
N PRO A 26 12.86 2.55 20.82
CA PRO A 26 14.23 3.09 20.70
C PRO A 26 15.33 2.04 20.92
N GLU A 27 15.04 0.95 21.62
CA GLU A 27 15.98 -0.16 21.89
C GLU A 27 15.97 -1.23 20.78
N GLY A 28 15.15 -1.05 19.73
CA GLY A 28 15.04 -1.98 18.60
C GLY A 28 14.10 -3.18 18.83
N THR A 29 13.36 -3.22 19.96
CA THR A 29 12.38 -4.27 20.23
C THR A 29 11.11 -4.05 19.41
N PRO A 30 10.56 -5.10 18.74
CA PRO A 30 9.27 -5.00 18.05
C PRO A 30 8.15 -4.63 19.03
N ILE A 31 7.32 -3.63 18.68
CA ILE A 31 6.25 -3.10 19.54
C ILE A 31 4.96 -2.75 18.78
N ASN A 32 4.80 -3.18 17.54
CA ASN A 32 3.59 -2.90 16.76
C ASN A 32 2.32 -3.48 17.44
N ALA A 33 2.39 -4.71 17.96
CA ALA A 33 1.26 -5.29 18.70
C ALA A 33 1.00 -4.55 20.01
N VAL A 34 2.05 -4.10 20.73
CA VAL A 34 1.91 -3.32 21.96
C VAL A 34 1.22 -1.99 21.68
N TYR A 35 1.67 -1.27 20.65
CA TYR A 35 1.07 0.00 20.23
C TYR A 35 -0.40 -0.17 19.83
N GLY A 36 -0.69 -1.18 18.99
CA GLY A 36 -2.06 -1.48 18.54
C GLY A 36 -2.97 -1.85 19.72
N TYR A 37 -2.49 -2.68 20.63
CA TYR A 37 -3.21 -3.06 21.84
C TYR A 37 -3.55 -1.84 22.70
N CYS A 38 -2.56 -0.98 23.02
CA CYS A 38 -2.80 0.24 23.78
C CYS A 38 -3.83 1.14 23.12
N ASN A 39 -3.71 1.32 21.81
CA ASN A 39 -4.65 2.14 21.03
C ASN A 39 -6.08 1.56 21.07
N MET A 40 -6.26 0.25 20.94
CA MET A 40 -7.57 -0.41 21.01
C MET A 40 -8.20 -0.25 22.41
N ILE A 41 -7.42 -0.44 23.47
CA ILE A 41 -7.87 -0.25 24.85
C ILE A 41 -8.32 1.21 25.08
N LEU A 42 -7.50 2.19 24.69
CA LEU A 42 -7.82 3.60 24.86
C LEU A 42 -9.05 4.02 24.05
N ASN A 43 -9.28 3.42 22.88
CA ASN A 43 -10.49 3.66 22.09
C ASN A 43 -11.75 3.12 22.76
N ILE A 44 -11.67 1.96 23.43
CA ILE A 44 -12.78 1.43 24.26
C ILE A 44 -13.11 2.41 25.39
N PHE A 45 -12.08 2.93 26.08
CA PHE A 45 -12.29 3.93 27.13
C PHE A 45 -12.91 5.21 26.60
N LYS A 46 -12.44 5.73 25.48
CA LYS A 46 -12.98 6.94 24.85
C LYS A 46 -14.45 6.76 24.47
N LYS A 47 -14.79 5.60 23.90
CA LYS A 47 -16.13 5.35 23.35
C LYS A 47 -17.17 5.01 24.43
N PHE A 48 -16.80 4.14 25.37
CA PHE A 48 -17.77 3.53 26.28
C PHE A 48 -17.64 4.00 27.72
N LYS A 49 -16.51 4.61 28.10
CA LYS A 49 -16.19 5.04 29.47
C LYS A 49 -16.54 3.95 30.50
N PRO A 50 -15.98 2.73 30.36
CA PRO A 50 -16.37 1.59 31.19
C PRO A 50 -16.11 1.86 32.67
N GLU A 51 -17.11 1.63 33.52
CA GLU A 51 -16.95 1.70 34.98
C GLU A 51 -16.17 0.48 35.51
N GLN A 52 -16.31 -0.66 34.84
CA GLN A 52 -15.62 -1.91 35.17
C GLN A 52 -15.04 -2.54 33.90
N ILE A 53 -13.78 -2.91 33.95
CA ILE A 53 -13.09 -3.55 32.84
C ILE A 53 -12.08 -4.57 33.37
N ILE A 54 -11.99 -5.72 32.70
CA ILE A 54 -11.00 -6.76 32.97
C ILE A 54 -10.44 -7.25 31.64
N VAL A 55 -9.12 -7.40 31.56
CA VAL A 55 -8.47 -8.03 30.41
C VAL A 55 -8.08 -9.46 30.78
N VAL A 56 -8.42 -10.40 29.92
CA VAL A 56 -8.15 -11.82 30.13
C VAL A 56 -7.13 -12.30 29.10
N PHE A 57 -6.09 -12.99 29.57
CA PHE A 57 -5.03 -13.55 28.73
C PHE A 57 -4.93 -15.06 28.88
N ASP A 58 -4.48 -15.72 27.80
CA ASP A 58 -4.00 -17.11 27.87
C ASP A 58 -2.59 -17.17 28.47
N THR A 59 -2.31 -18.23 29.23
CA THR A 59 -0.99 -18.46 29.83
C THR A 59 -0.12 -19.36 28.97
N LYS A 60 -0.58 -20.57 28.68
CA LYS A 60 0.16 -21.65 27.97
C LYS A 60 -0.73 -22.30 26.93
N ARG A 61 -0.10 -23.03 25.98
CA ARG A 61 -0.80 -23.78 24.94
C ARG A 61 -1.57 -25.01 25.46
N LYS A 62 -1.11 -25.65 26.55
CA LYS A 62 -1.76 -26.85 27.10
C LYS A 62 -2.83 -26.47 28.12
N THR A 63 -4.05 -26.92 27.84
CA THR A 63 -5.23 -26.73 28.69
C THR A 63 -5.90 -28.09 28.94
N PHE A 64 -6.89 -28.16 29.82
CA PHE A 64 -7.66 -29.39 30.06
C PHE A 64 -8.25 -30.00 28.76
N ARG A 65 -8.42 -29.20 27.69
CA ARG A 65 -8.91 -29.69 26.41
C ARG A 65 -7.94 -30.66 25.73
N ASN A 66 -6.64 -30.49 25.97
CA ASN A 66 -5.64 -31.44 25.44
C ASN A 66 -5.67 -32.79 26.16
N ASP A 67 -6.22 -32.88 27.38
CA ASP A 67 -6.46 -34.13 28.08
C ASP A 67 -7.70 -34.86 27.52
N ILE A 68 -8.68 -34.11 27.01
CA ILE A 68 -9.86 -34.66 26.34
C ILE A 68 -9.51 -35.12 24.90
N TYR A 69 -8.71 -34.31 24.17
CA TYR A 69 -8.33 -34.59 22.79
C TYR A 69 -6.90 -34.12 22.53
N LYS A 70 -5.99 -35.07 22.32
CA LYS A 70 -4.54 -34.81 22.21
C LYS A 70 -4.18 -33.86 21.06
N ASP A 71 -4.94 -33.94 19.98
CA ASP A 71 -4.69 -33.16 18.76
C ASP A 71 -5.39 -31.76 18.77
N TYR A 72 -6.00 -31.38 19.88
CA TYR A 72 -6.63 -30.05 20.03
C TYR A 72 -5.60 -28.94 19.81
N LYS A 73 -5.89 -28.03 18.87
CA LYS A 73 -5.01 -26.93 18.45
C LYS A 73 -3.63 -27.35 17.91
N ALA A 74 -3.44 -28.63 17.53
CA ALA A 74 -2.18 -29.12 16.97
C ALA A 74 -1.81 -28.44 15.62
N ASN A 75 -2.78 -27.91 14.90
CA ASN A 75 -2.59 -27.22 13.62
C ASN A 75 -2.11 -25.76 13.78
N ARG A 76 -2.11 -25.21 15.00
CA ARG A 76 -1.67 -23.82 15.22
C ARG A 76 -0.15 -23.71 15.11
N THR A 77 0.32 -22.85 14.21
CA THR A 77 1.74 -22.50 14.07
C THR A 77 2.27 -21.73 15.27
N GLU A 78 3.59 -21.78 15.48
CA GLU A 78 4.25 -20.92 16.48
C GLU A 78 4.02 -19.44 16.16
N PRO A 79 3.87 -18.56 17.17
CA PRO A 79 3.81 -17.14 16.97
C PRO A 79 5.06 -16.64 16.22
N PRO A 80 4.94 -15.60 15.36
CA PRO A 80 6.10 -14.98 14.75
C PRO A 80 7.14 -14.57 15.80
N GLU A 81 8.43 -14.73 15.49
CA GLU A 81 9.52 -14.40 16.41
C GLU A 81 9.43 -12.95 16.91
N GLU A 82 8.99 -12.03 16.07
CA GLU A 82 8.80 -10.60 16.40
C GLU A 82 7.63 -10.37 17.38
N LEU A 83 6.69 -11.30 17.48
CA LEU A 83 5.56 -11.20 18.40
C LEU A 83 5.91 -11.71 19.80
N ILE A 84 6.81 -12.67 19.92
CA ILE A 84 7.16 -13.33 21.20
C ILE A 84 7.55 -12.32 22.29
N PRO A 85 8.46 -11.35 22.07
CA PRO A 85 8.83 -10.37 23.10
C PRO A 85 7.67 -9.43 23.46
N GLN A 86 6.68 -9.28 22.59
CA GLN A 86 5.58 -8.33 22.80
C GLN A 86 4.51 -8.87 23.77
N PHE A 87 4.43 -10.19 23.99
CA PHE A 87 3.49 -10.77 24.96
C PHE A 87 3.70 -10.24 26.39
N SER A 88 4.95 -10.17 26.84
CA SER A 88 5.26 -9.61 28.17
C SER A 88 5.01 -8.11 28.23
N ILE A 89 5.45 -7.36 27.19
CA ILE A 89 5.30 -5.90 27.14
C ILE A 89 3.82 -5.49 27.11
N ILE A 90 2.93 -6.29 26.52
CA ILE A 90 1.48 -6.04 26.54
C ILE A 90 0.89 -6.22 27.93
N ARG A 91 1.38 -7.19 28.70
CA ARG A 91 1.02 -7.33 30.12
C ARG A 91 1.49 -6.14 30.93
N ASP A 92 2.74 -5.71 30.71
CA ASP A 92 3.28 -4.50 31.35
C ASP A 92 2.47 -3.24 30.95
N ALA A 93 1.98 -3.17 29.71
CA ALA A 93 1.10 -2.09 29.26
C ALA A 93 -0.24 -2.09 30.01
N THR A 94 -0.83 -3.26 30.21
CA THR A 94 -2.08 -3.43 30.96
C THR A 94 -1.91 -3.02 32.40
N ASP A 95 -0.80 -3.43 33.02
CA ASP A 95 -0.46 -3.04 34.41
C ASP A 95 -0.17 -1.52 34.52
N ALA A 96 0.51 -0.95 33.52
CA ALA A 96 0.78 0.51 33.47
C ALA A 96 -0.50 1.35 33.31
N LEU A 97 -1.51 0.82 32.63
CA LEU A 97 -2.85 1.40 32.53
C LEU A 97 -3.70 1.17 33.81
N GLN A 98 -3.20 0.39 34.76
CA GLN A 98 -3.92 -0.06 35.96
C GLN A 98 -5.25 -0.77 35.65
N ILE A 99 -5.28 -1.54 34.56
CA ILE A 99 -6.44 -2.35 34.22
C ILE A 99 -6.24 -3.75 34.82
N PRO A 100 -7.21 -4.27 35.59
CA PRO A 100 -7.14 -5.62 36.11
C PRO A 100 -6.97 -6.64 34.98
N ARG A 101 -5.94 -7.46 35.08
CA ARG A 101 -5.72 -8.58 34.17
C ARG A 101 -5.79 -9.91 34.87
N VAL A 102 -6.30 -10.89 34.15
CA VAL A 102 -6.48 -12.25 34.67
C VAL A 102 -5.96 -13.25 33.68
N GLU A 103 -5.22 -14.21 34.18
CA GLU A 103 -4.73 -15.37 33.44
C GLU A 103 -4.63 -16.56 34.41
N MET A 104 -4.87 -17.78 33.92
CA MET A 104 -4.89 -18.95 34.76
C MET A 104 -4.37 -20.18 34.00
N ASP A 105 -3.37 -20.85 34.56
CA ASP A 105 -2.81 -22.09 33.97
C ASP A 105 -3.88 -23.18 33.87
N GLY A 106 -3.88 -23.89 32.75
CA GLY A 106 -4.79 -25.00 32.47
C GLY A 106 -6.14 -24.61 31.87
N TYR A 107 -6.46 -23.31 31.78
CA TYR A 107 -7.68 -22.79 31.20
C TYR A 107 -7.37 -21.79 30.10
N GLU A 108 -8.30 -21.63 29.17
CA GLU A 108 -8.24 -20.63 28.12
C GLU A 108 -8.88 -19.31 28.57
N ALA A 109 -8.51 -18.21 27.95
CA ALA A 109 -9.12 -16.91 28.21
C ALA A 109 -10.66 -16.95 28.10
N ASP A 110 -11.19 -17.73 27.16
CA ASP A 110 -12.63 -17.87 26.94
C ASP A 110 -13.36 -18.51 28.13
N ASP A 111 -12.73 -19.48 28.81
CA ASP A 111 -13.30 -20.11 30.01
C ASP A 111 -13.34 -19.14 31.19
N ILE A 112 -12.30 -18.31 31.33
CA ILE A 112 -12.22 -17.28 32.35
C ILE A 112 -13.28 -16.19 32.07
N ILE A 113 -13.43 -15.78 30.82
CA ILE A 113 -14.47 -14.83 30.38
C ILE A 113 -15.88 -15.39 30.69
N ALA A 114 -16.11 -16.66 30.37
CA ALA A 114 -17.39 -17.33 30.68
C ALA A 114 -17.70 -17.31 32.19
N THR A 115 -16.68 -17.59 33.02
CA THR A 115 -16.81 -17.59 34.47
C THR A 115 -17.14 -16.20 35.01
N TYR A 116 -16.42 -15.16 34.59
CA TYR A 116 -16.72 -13.78 34.99
C TYR A 116 -18.09 -13.32 34.49
N THR A 117 -18.48 -13.70 33.27
CA THR A 117 -19.80 -13.39 32.72
C THR A 117 -20.90 -13.94 33.64
N LYS A 118 -20.80 -15.21 34.02
CA LYS A 118 -21.79 -15.86 34.90
C LYS A 118 -21.82 -15.26 36.31
N GLU A 119 -20.65 -14.92 36.86
CA GLU A 119 -20.57 -14.27 38.18
C GLU A 119 -21.19 -12.84 38.18
N ALA A 120 -20.94 -12.07 37.11
CA ALA A 120 -21.50 -10.72 36.96
C ALA A 120 -23.01 -10.79 36.77
N GLU A 121 -23.52 -11.69 35.94
CA GLU A 121 -24.97 -11.88 35.73
C GLU A 121 -25.71 -12.27 37.01
N LYS A 122 -25.13 -13.14 37.85
CA LYS A 122 -25.68 -13.47 39.15
C LYS A 122 -25.83 -12.27 40.08
N LYS A 123 -25.01 -11.24 39.88
CA LYS A 123 -25.04 -9.97 40.61
C LYS A 123 -25.89 -8.89 39.92
N GLY A 124 -26.62 -9.23 38.87
CA GLY A 124 -27.48 -8.31 38.11
C GLY A 124 -26.71 -7.28 37.25
N VAL A 125 -25.43 -7.57 36.90
CA VAL A 125 -24.59 -6.72 36.11
C VAL A 125 -24.68 -7.14 34.63
N THR A 126 -24.81 -6.18 33.72
CA THR A 126 -24.71 -6.45 32.27
C THR A 126 -23.27 -6.63 31.87
N VAL A 127 -23.03 -7.49 30.86
CA VAL A 127 -21.68 -7.79 30.39
C VAL A 127 -21.51 -7.42 28.91
N THR A 128 -20.40 -6.77 28.62
CA THR A 128 -19.96 -6.56 27.23
C THR A 128 -18.63 -7.29 27.00
N ILE A 129 -18.66 -8.36 26.23
CA ILE A 129 -17.46 -9.12 25.86
C ILE A 129 -16.84 -8.49 24.63
N VAL A 130 -15.62 -7.99 24.74
CA VAL A 130 -14.91 -7.37 23.61
C VAL A 130 -14.02 -8.43 22.94
N SER A 131 -14.58 -9.09 21.97
CA SER A 131 -13.93 -10.11 21.13
C SER A 131 -14.72 -10.29 19.84
N SER A 132 -14.09 -10.85 18.80
CA SER A 132 -14.78 -11.35 17.60
C SER A 132 -14.77 -12.86 17.53
N ASP A 133 -14.31 -13.54 18.59
CA ASP A 133 -14.27 -14.98 18.61
C ASP A 133 -15.69 -15.55 18.59
N LYS A 134 -15.92 -16.50 17.68
CA LYS A 134 -17.23 -17.11 17.49
C LYS A 134 -17.62 -18.03 18.66
N ASP A 135 -16.61 -18.55 19.39
CA ASP A 135 -16.83 -19.48 20.49
C ASP A 135 -17.47 -18.79 21.69
N LEU A 136 -17.15 -17.50 21.89
CA LEU A 136 -17.79 -16.66 22.91
C LEU A 136 -19.26 -16.29 22.59
N MET A 137 -19.74 -16.52 21.37
CA MET A 137 -21.14 -16.25 21.00
C MET A 137 -22.14 -17.13 21.75
N GLN A 138 -21.71 -18.27 22.31
CA GLN A 138 -22.53 -19.10 23.19
C GLN A 138 -22.94 -18.40 24.49
N LEU A 139 -22.22 -17.33 24.90
CA LEU A 139 -22.50 -16.56 26.12
C LEU A 139 -23.51 -15.43 25.92
N VAL A 140 -23.83 -15.12 24.67
CA VAL A 140 -24.72 -14.00 24.33
C VAL A 140 -26.16 -14.31 24.81
N ASN A 141 -26.74 -13.34 25.52
CA ASN A 141 -28.12 -13.42 26.01
C ASN A 141 -28.68 -12.00 26.22
N LYS A 142 -29.82 -11.84 26.94
CA LYS A 142 -30.43 -10.54 27.21
C LYS A 142 -29.56 -9.59 28.04
N ASN A 143 -28.65 -10.11 28.86
CA ASN A 143 -27.78 -9.35 29.77
C ASN A 143 -26.34 -9.28 29.28
N THR A 144 -25.96 -10.16 28.35
CA THR A 144 -24.59 -10.25 27.82
C THR A 144 -24.61 -10.08 26.30
N LYS A 145 -23.78 -9.15 25.78
CA LYS A 145 -23.56 -8.92 24.37
C LYS A 145 -22.06 -8.90 24.07
N MET A 146 -21.70 -9.16 22.81
CA MET A 146 -20.32 -9.00 22.36
C MET A 146 -20.17 -7.69 21.59
N TYR A 147 -18.94 -7.18 21.54
CA TYR A 147 -18.55 -6.03 20.73
C TYR A 147 -17.31 -6.37 19.91
N ASP A 148 -17.46 -6.37 18.59
CA ASP A 148 -16.33 -6.49 17.64
C ASP A 148 -15.73 -5.11 17.40
N SER A 149 -14.56 -4.87 17.99
CA SER A 149 -13.88 -3.58 17.92
C SER A 149 -13.36 -3.23 16.52
N MET A 150 -13.17 -4.23 15.65
CA MET A 150 -12.71 -4.01 14.27
C MET A 150 -13.85 -3.61 13.34
N LYS A 151 -15.00 -4.26 13.47
CA LYS A 151 -16.21 -3.95 12.69
C LYS A 151 -17.03 -2.84 13.31
N ASN A 152 -16.65 -2.40 14.51
CA ASN A 152 -17.32 -1.36 15.28
C ASN A 152 -18.82 -1.63 15.53
N ASN A 153 -19.20 -2.91 15.68
CA ASN A 153 -20.56 -3.34 15.85
C ASN A 153 -20.77 -4.22 17.09
N PHE A 154 -21.98 -4.18 17.64
CA PHE A 154 -22.43 -5.12 18.67
C PHE A 154 -22.95 -6.39 18.05
N ILE A 155 -22.73 -7.50 18.75
CA ILE A 155 -23.25 -8.83 18.41
C ILE A 155 -24.18 -9.24 19.57
N GLY A 156 -25.47 -9.22 19.31
CA GLY A 156 -26.51 -9.68 20.22
C GLY A 156 -27.14 -11.00 19.72
N ILE A 157 -28.29 -11.35 20.26
CA ILE A 157 -29.00 -12.59 19.95
C ILE A 157 -29.30 -12.71 18.46
N LYS A 158 -29.73 -11.61 17.83
CA LYS A 158 -30.11 -11.57 16.41
C LYS A 158 -28.92 -11.88 15.50
N GLU A 159 -27.77 -11.25 15.74
CA GLU A 159 -26.55 -11.44 14.96
C GLU A 159 -25.99 -12.87 15.11
N VAL A 160 -26.17 -13.49 16.30
CA VAL A 160 -25.83 -14.91 16.52
C VAL A 160 -26.76 -15.82 15.74
N GLU A 161 -28.07 -15.55 15.75
CA GLU A 161 -29.05 -16.30 14.97
C GLU A 161 -28.79 -16.18 13.45
N GLU A 162 -28.45 -15.00 12.96
CA GLU A 162 -28.07 -14.79 11.56
C GLU A 162 -26.82 -15.59 11.17
N LYS A 163 -25.83 -15.69 12.08
CA LYS A 163 -24.55 -16.36 11.82
C LYS A 163 -24.64 -17.88 11.92
N PHE A 164 -25.30 -18.39 12.96
CA PHE A 164 -25.34 -19.82 13.28
C PHE A 164 -26.65 -20.51 12.90
N GLY A 165 -27.71 -19.77 12.57
CA GLY A 165 -29.05 -20.31 12.28
C GLY A 165 -29.81 -20.84 13.52
N VAL A 166 -29.30 -20.59 14.73
CA VAL A 166 -29.88 -21.03 16.01
C VAL A 166 -29.71 -19.96 17.08
N LYS A 167 -30.49 -20.03 18.17
CA LYS A 167 -30.32 -19.19 19.36
C LYS A 167 -28.96 -19.42 20.01
N PRO A 168 -28.38 -18.44 20.72
CA PRO A 168 -27.07 -18.59 21.38
C PRO A 168 -26.93 -19.83 22.25
N SER A 169 -27.99 -20.23 22.96
CA SER A 169 -28.01 -21.44 23.81
C SER A 169 -27.83 -22.77 23.05
N LYS A 170 -27.94 -22.76 21.73
CA LYS A 170 -27.77 -23.95 20.86
C LYS A 170 -26.50 -23.90 20.02
N VAL A 171 -25.70 -22.83 20.14
CA VAL A 171 -24.46 -22.66 19.38
C VAL A 171 -23.47 -23.80 19.65
N ILE A 172 -23.38 -24.25 20.91
CA ILE A 172 -22.52 -25.38 21.32
C ILE A 172 -22.86 -26.64 20.49
N ASP A 173 -24.15 -26.97 20.36
CA ASP A 173 -24.56 -28.17 19.63
C ASP A 173 -24.32 -28.06 18.13
N VAL A 174 -24.47 -26.87 17.56
CA VAL A 174 -24.13 -26.61 16.15
C VAL A 174 -22.63 -26.77 15.91
N MET A 175 -21.81 -26.20 16.77
CA MET A 175 -20.34 -26.28 16.70
C MET A 175 -19.84 -27.71 16.96
N ALA A 176 -20.48 -28.45 17.85
CA ALA A 176 -20.16 -29.86 18.10
C ALA A 176 -20.33 -30.72 16.84
N LEU A 177 -21.34 -30.43 16.02
CA LEU A 177 -21.56 -31.12 14.75
C LEU A 177 -20.68 -30.62 13.62
N ALA A 178 -20.51 -29.29 13.50
CA ALA A 178 -19.77 -28.67 12.40
C ALA A 178 -18.25 -28.81 12.57
N GLY A 179 -17.76 -28.97 13.80
CA GLY A 179 -16.32 -28.94 14.11
C GLY A 179 -15.67 -27.58 13.87
N ASP A 180 -14.35 -27.51 14.09
CA ASP A 180 -13.53 -26.37 13.77
C ASP A 180 -12.14 -26.81 13.27
N SER A 181 -11.84 -26.53 12.02
CA SER A 181 -10.55 -26.87 11.41
C SER A 181 -9.40 -26.02 11.93
N ILE A 182 -9.67 -24.81 12.47
CA ILE A 182 -8.63 -23.92 13.03
C ILE A 182 -8.12 -24.50 14.35
N ASP A 183 -9.04 -24.93 15.20
CA ASP A 183 -8.73 -25.49 16.50
C ASP A 183 -8.65 -27.03 16.51
N ASN A 184 -8.71 -27.60 15.32
CA ASN A 184 -8.65 -29.05 15.12
C ASN A 184 -9.73 -29.81 15.90
N ILE A 185 -10.95 -29.28 15.90
CA ILE A 185 -12.12 -29.91 16.51
C ILE A 185 -12.80 -30.76 15.45
N PRO A 186 -12.93 -32.09 15.64
CA PRO A 186 -13.28 -33.01 14.57
C PRO A 186 -14.67 -32.77 13.97
N GLY A 187 -15.68 -32.48 14.79
CA GLY A 187 -17.09 -32.42 14.33
C GLY A 187 -17.58 -33.74 13.73
N VAL A 188 -18.50 -33.66 12.79
CA VAL A 188 -19.02 -34.78 12.00
C VAL A 188 -18.80 -34.51 10.53
N SER A 189 -18.16 -35.43 9.83
CA SER A 189 -17.76 -35.30 8.43
C SER A 189 -18.92 -34.93 7.50
N GLY A 190 -18.73 -33.86 6.71
CA GLY A 190 -19.76 -33.40 5.77
C GLY A 190 -20.92 -32.63 6.40
N ILE A 191 -20.88 -32.32 7.68
CA ILE A 191 -21.88 -31.50 8.38
C ILE A 191 -21.27 -30.11 8.67
N GLY A 192 -21.60 -29.12 7.85
CA GLY A 192 -21.24 -27.72 8.12
C GLY A 192 -22.31 -26.99 8.94
N ILE A 193 -22.04 -25.74 9.32
CA ILE A 193 -22.88 -24.91 10.20
C ILE A 193 -24.36 -24.89 9.77
N LYS A 194 -24.68 -24.73 8.50
CA LYS A 194 -26.06 -24.68 8.01
C LYS A 194 -26.81 -25.98 8.23
N THR A 195 -26.17 -27.12 7.93
CA THR A 195 -26.76 -28.44 8.12
C THR A 195 -26.86 -28.79 9.59
N ALA A 196 -25.87 -28.41 10.40
CA ALA A 196 -25.90 -28.59 11.85
C ALA A 196 -27.06 -27.78 12.46
N ALA A 197 -27.26 -26.53 12.06
CA ALA A 197 -28.37 -25.69 12.50
C ALA A 197 -29.72 -26.28 12.16
N GLU A 198 -29.89 -26.79 10.94
CA GLU A 198 -31.11 -27.49 10.52
C GLU A 198 -31.43 -28.69 11.44
N LEU A 199 -30.43 -29.53 11.70
CA LEU A 199 -30.57 -30.69 12.58
C LEU A 199 -30.89 -30.30 14.01
N ILE A 200 -30.18 -29.33 14.59
CA ILE A 200 -30.40 -28.88 15.97
C ILE A 200 -31.76 -28.18 16.13
N ASN A 201 -32.25 -27.44 15.13
CA ASN A 201 -33.58 -26.89 15.18
C ASN A 201 -34.67 -27.97 15.13
N ASN A 202 -34.46 -29.03 14.36
CA ASN A 202 -35.43 -30.13 14.24
C ASN A 202 -35.45 -31.06 15.46
N TYR A 203 -34.26 -31.32 16.05
CA TYR A 203 -34.13 -32.29 17.16
C TYR A 203 -33.86 -31.64 18.51
N ASN A 204 -33.78 -30.33 18.58
CA ASN A 204 -33.60 -29.46 19.73
C ASN A 204 -32.16 -29.38 20.28
N ASN A 205 -31.45 -30.46 20.44
CA ASN A 205 -30.07 -30.55 20.92
C ASN A 205 -29.35 -31.77 20.35
N LEU A 206 -28.04 -31.89 20.57
CA LEU A 206 -27.19 -32.97 20.06
C LEU A 206 -27.61 -34.33 20.62
N GLU A 207 -27.92 -34.41 21.92
CA GLU A 207 -28.31 -35.66 22.57
C GLU A 207 -29.59 -36.24 21.95
N ASN A 208 -30.60 -35.39 21.77
CA ASN A 208 -31.85 -35.83 21.12
C ASN A 208 -31.65 -36.22 19.67
N LEU A 209 -30.80 -35.48 18.93
CA LEU A 209 -30.43 -35.83 17.54
C LEU A 209 -29.81 -37.23 17.49
N LEU A 210 -28.81 -37.51 18.35
CA LEU A 210 -28.14 -38.80 18.39
C LEU A 210 -29.05 -39.92 18.85
N ALA A 211 -29.96 -39.64 19.79
CA ALA A 211 -30.94 -40.64 20.24
C ALA A 211 -31.95 -40.98 19.12
N LYS A 212 -32.30 -39.99 18.28
CA LYS A 212 -33.26 -40.12 17.19
C LYS A 212 -32.61 -40.21 15.82
N VAL A 213 -31.35 -40.59 15.73
CA VAL A 213 -30.57 -40.64 14.47
C VAL A 213 -31.26 -41.52 13.41
N ASN A 214 -32.06 -42.52 13.86
CA ASN A 214 -32.83 -43.41 12.98
C ASN A 214 -33.92 -42.69 12.20
N GLU A 215 -34.44 -41.58 12.66
CA GLU A 215 -35.49 -40.78 12.02
C GLU A 215 -34.96 -39.91 10.87
N ILE A 216 -33.63 -39.83 10.70
CA ILE A 216 -33.03 -39.02 9.64
C ILE A 216 -33.28 -39.66 8.27
N LYS A 217 -33.94 -38.91 7.38
CA LYS A 217 -34.35 -39.38 6.05
C LYS A 217 -33.21 -39.63 5.06
N GLN A 218 -32.06 -38.90 5.24
CA GLN A 218 -30.93 -39.03 4.33
C GLN A 218 -30.00 -40.15 4.77
N PRO A 219 -29.91 -41.28 4.03
CA PRO A 219 -29.18 -42.47 4.46
C PRO A 219 -27.70 -42.20 4.75
N LYS A 220 -27.04 -41.41 3.88
CA LYS A 220 -25.61 -41.07 4.03
C LYS A 220 -25.35 -40.23 5.28
N ARG A 221 -26.23 -39.25 5.55
CA ARG A 221 -26.11 -38.36 6.74
C ARG A 221 -26.38 -39.15 8.03
N LYS A 222 -27.40 -40.03 7.99
CA LYS A 222 -27.69 -40.93 9.10
C LYS A 222 -26.47 -41.81 9.45
N GLN A 223 -25.86 -42.44 8.43
CA GLN A 223 -24.75 -43.32 8.63
C GLN A 223 -23.56 -42.61 9.25
N VAL A 224 -23.16 -41.46 8.71
CA VAL A 224 -22.03 -40.68 9.22
C VAL A 224 -22.25 -40.21 10.67
N LEU A 225 -23.50 -39.84 11.06
CA LEU A 225 -23.83 -39.47 12.43
C LEU A 225 -23.76 -40.67 13.40
N ILE A 226 -24.03 -41.89 12.91
CA ILE A 226 -23.86 -43.12 13.72
C ILE A 226 -22.36 -43.44 13.90
N ASP A 227 -21.61 -43.42 12.79
CA ASP A 227 -20.20 -43.80 12.75
C ASP A 227 -19.32 -42.79 13.53
N GLU A 228 -19.63 -41.51 13.47
CA GLU A 228 -18.86 -40.45 14.09
C GLU A 228 -19.52 -39.82 15.33
N LYS A 229 -20.39 -40.59 16.01
CA LYS A 229 -21.08 -40.17 17.24
C LYS A 229 -20.09 -39.72 18.31
N GLU A 230 -19.02 -40.45 18.50
CA GLU A 230 -17.97 -40.12 19.51
C GLU A 230 -17.28 -38.79 19.15
N ASN A 231 -17.02 -38.54 17.89
CA ASN A 231 -16.43 -37.25 17.42
C ASN A 231 -17.36 -36.07 17.79
N ALA A 232 -18.65 -36.20 17.59
CA ALA A 232 -19.62 -35.16 17.96
C ALA A 232 -19.64 -34.91 19.48
N LEU A 233 -19.58 -35.97 20.28
CA LEU A 233 -19.56 -35.87 21.77
C LEU A 233 -18.26 -35.27 22.29
N ILE A 234 -17.11 -35.66 21.71
CA ILE A 234 -15.80 -35.07 22.02
C ILE A 234 -15.83 -33.58 21.60
N SER A 235 -16.28 -33.26 20.41
CA SER A 235 -16.39 -31.89 19.92
C SER A 235 -17.26 -31.03 20.84
N LYS A 236 -18.41 -31.57 21.32
CA LYS A 236 -19.24 -30.84 22.29
C LYS A 236 -18.48 -30.49 23.55
N LYS A 237 -17.69 -31.44 24.10
CA LYS A 237 -16.84 -31.18 25.29
C LYS A 237 -15.78 -30.15 25.05
N LEU A 238 -15.20 -30.11 23.81
CA LEU A 238 -14.14 -29.15 23.43
C LEU A 238 -14.65 -27.74 23.24
N VAL A 239 -15.85 -27.58 22.60
CA VAL A 239 -16.42 -26.25 22.33
C VAL A 239 -17.16 -25.66 23.54
N SER A 240 -17.53 -26.48 24.54
CA SER A 240 -18.20 -26.01 25.74
C SER A 240 -17.24 -25.24 26.64
N LEU A 241 -17.59 -24.02 26.97
CA LEU A 241 -16.81 -23.18 27.87
C LEU A 241 -17.08 -23.57 29.32
N LYS A 242 -16.01 -23.59 30.16
CA LYS A 242 -16.15 -23.73 31.59
C LYS A 242 -16.52 -22.37 32.22
N ASP A 243 -17.62 -22.34 32.93
CA ASP A 243 -18.18 -21.13 33.54
C ASP A 243 -18.20 -21.15 35.07
N ASN A 244 -17.43 -22.08 35.69
CA ASN A 244 -17.36 -22.34 37.12
C ASN A 244 -15.94 -22.55 37.66
N ILE A 245 -14.98 -21.85 37.08
CA ILE A 245 -13.58 -21.88 37.49
C ILE A 245 -13.45 -21.16 38.84
N ASP A 246 -12.67 -21.76 39.78
CA ASP A 246 -12.35 -21.08 41.05
C ASP A 246 -11.26 -20.03 40.85
N LEU A 247 -11.71 -18.83 40.52
CA LEU A 247 -10.85 -17.67 40.25
C LEU A 247 -10.33 -17.10 41.59
N LYS A 248 -9.00 -16.85 41.66
CA LYS A 248 -8.37 -16.21 42.83
C LYS A 248 -9.03 -14.87 43.17
N ASN A 249 -9.41 -14.10 42.15
CA ASN A 249 -10.12 -12.84 42.30
C ASN A 249 -11.53 -12.98 41.72
N LYS A 250 -12.51 -13.33 42.59
CA LYS A 250 -13.93 -13.34 42.18
C LYS A 250 -14.36 -11.96 41.74
N TYR A 251 -15.34 -11.88 40.82
CA TYR A 251 -15.86 -10.61 40.35
C TYR A 251 -16.29 -9.71 41.55
N ASN A 252 -15.65 -8.54 41.62
CA ASN A 252 -15.97 -7.49 42.57
C ASN A 252 -16.06 -6.15 41.82
N SER A 253 -17.08 -5.31 42.16
CA SER A 253 -17.29 -4.03 41.50
C SER A 253 -16.18 -2.97 41.75
N ASN A 254 -15.19 -3.29 42.57
CA ASN A 254 -14.09 -2.37 42.92
C ASN A 254 -12.76 -2.81 42.31
N LEU A 255 -12.76 -3.67 41.30
CA LEU A 255 -11.52 -4.16 40.67
C LEU A 255 -10.83 -3.12 39.79
N PHE A 256 -11.52 -2.07 39.38
CA PHE A 256 -10.98 -1.05 38.50
C PHE A 256 -11.26 0.36 39.08
N GLU A 257 -10.21 1.12 39.33
CA GLU A 257 -10.27 2.47 39.92
C GLU A 257 -10.03 3.59 38.88
N GLY A 258 -9.88 3.23 37.62
CA GLY A 258 -9.57 4.16 36.52
C GLY A 258 -8.15 4.05 36.02
N ILE A 259 -7.88 4.64 34.87
CA ILE A 259 -6.54 4.64 34.27
C ILE A 259 -5.66 5.64 34.99
N ASN A 260 -4.50 5.20 35.47
CA ASN A 260 -3.51 6.09 36.06
C ASN A 260 -2.66 6.74 34.94
N GLN A 261 -2.84 8.04 34.78
CA GLN A 261 -2.14 8.82 33.76
C GLN A 261 -0.61 8.80 33.91
N LYS A 262 -0.11 8.89 35.12
CA LYS A 262 1.33 8.97 35.38
C LYS A 262 2.08 7.70 35.00
N THR A 263 1.50 6.54 35.36
CA THR A 263 2.10 5.23 35.01
C THR A 263 1.96 4.92 33.52
N ALA A 264 0.80 5.25 32.92
CA ALA A 264 0.57 5.11 31.48
C ALA A 264 1.53 5.97 30.65
N LEU A 265 1.71 7.26 31.00
CA LEU A 265 2.63 8.16 30.30
C LEU A 265 4.08 7.67 30.38
N LYS A 266 4.57 7.24 31.58
CA LYS A 266 5.90 6.66 31.73
C LYS A 266 6.11 5.43 30.81
N PHE A 267 5.10 4.58 30.69
CA PHE A 267 5.16 3.42 29.81
C PHE A 267 5.23 3.85 28.34
N PHE A 268 4.39 4.81 27.91
CA PHE A 268 4.37 5.32 26.54
C PHE A 268 5.68 6.04 26.17
N GLU A 269 6.28 6.79 27.11
CA GLU A 269 7.58 7.44 26.92
C GLU A 269 8.69 6.40 26.74
N LYS A 270 8.75 5.38 27.60
CA LYS A 270 9.73 4.30 27.52
C LYS A 270 9.72 3.61 26.15
N HIS A 271 8.53 3.40 25.58
CA HIS A 271 8.37 2.70 24.31
C HIS A 271 8.26 3.63 23.10
N GLY A 272 8.38 4.95 23.28
CA GLY A 272 8.39 5.94 22.18
C GLY A 272 7.02 6.18 21.52
N PHE A 273 5.92 5.97 22.23
CA PHE A 273 4.53 6.11 21.72
C PHE A 273 4.07 7.58 21.70
N LYS A 274 4.78 8.42 20.93
CA LYS A 274 4.55 9.88 20.89
C LYS A 274 3.08 10.27 20.65
N ASN A 275 2.36 9.54 19.79
CA ASN A 275 0.97 9.82 19.51
C ASN A 275 0.04 9.50 20.70
N LEU A 276 0.31 8.41 21.42
CA LEU A 276 -0.46 8.07 22.62
C LEU A 276 -0.20 9.08 23.74
N ILE A 277 1.06 9.53 23.91
CA ILE A 277 1.43 10.57 24.86
C ILE A 277 0.67 11.85 24.57
N SER A 278 0.67 12.33 23.32
CA SER A 278 -0.02 13.58 22.94
C SER A 278 -1.55 13.51 23.13
N ARG A 279 -2.15 12.35 22.94
CA ARG A 279 -3.58 12.11 23.17
C ARG A 279 -3.92 12.06 24.66
N PHE A 280 -3.01 11.54 25.47
CA PHE A 280 -3.20 11.39 26.92
C PHE A 280 -2.94 12.66 27.68
N SER A 281 -1.95 13.48 27.27
CA SER A 281 -1.59 14.76 27.91
C SER A 281 -2.57 15.91 27.66
N LYS A 282 -3.39 15.83 26.61
CA LYS A 282 -4.39 16.87 26.28
C LYS A 282 -5.64 16.89 27.19
N LYS A 283 -5.70 16.02 28.21
CA LYS A 283 -6.87 15.90 29.09
C LYS A 283 -6.83 16.78 30.35
N ASP A 284 -5.67 17.34 30.73
CA ASP A 284 -5.52 18.04 32.02
C ASP A 284 -5.66 19.57 31.99
N GLU A 285 -5.85 20.20 30.84
CA GLU A 285 -6.07 21.65 30.75
C GLU A 285 -7.55 22.06 30.78
N ASN A 286 -8.51 21.10 30.87
CA ASN A 286 -9.94 21.39 30.79
C ASN A 286 -10.76 21.13 32.08
N ASP A 287 -10.13 20.76 33.20
CA ASP A 287 -10.89 20.51 34.45
C ASP A 287 -11.00 21.71 35.43
N SER A 288 -10.61 22.89 35.00
CA SER A 288 -10.71 24.10 35.85
C SER A 288 -11.35 25.30 35.13
N ASN A 289 -12.27 25.09 34.24
CA ASN A 289 -13.27 26.13 33.91
C ASN A 289 -14.50 25.47 33.29
N ASN A 290 -15.56 25.41 34.09
CA ASN A 290 -16.93 25.22 33.63
C ASN A 290 -17.32 26.36 32.69
N GLN A 291 -16.97 26.26 31.40
CA GLN A 291 -17.65 26.93 30.31
C GLN A 291 -17.66 25.98 29.13
N SER A 292 -18.84 25.56 28.75
CA SER A 292 -19.23 24.80 27.58
C SER A 292 -18.27 24.92 26.38
N SER A 293 -17.25 24.04 26.28
CA SER A 293 -16.70 23.71 24.99
C SER A 293 -17.69 22.78 24.31
N GLN A 294 -18.62 23.36 23.57
CA GLN A 294 -19.34 22.69 22.49
C GLN A 294 -18.26 21.99 21.64
N GLU A 295 -18.26 20.66 21.57
CA GLU A 295 -17.70 19.95 20.43
C GLU A 295 -18.25 20.72 19.22
N LYS A 296 -17.38 21.38 18.46
CA LYS A 296 -17.82 22.04 17.21
C LYS A 296 -18.32 20.90 16.33
N SER A 297 -19.63 20.71 16.31
CA SER A 297 -20.27 19.77 15.42
C SER A 297 -19.81 20.07 14.00
N GLN A 298 -19.52 19.05 13.21
CA GLN A 298 -19.19 19.20 11.78
C GLN A 298 -20.32 20.01 11.12
N LYS A 299 -19.95 21.09 10.44
CA LYS A 299 -20.87 21.97 9.75
C LYS A 299 -20.62 21.83 8.25
N TYR A 300 -21.30 20.86 7.65
CA TYR A 300 -21.25 20.62 6.23
C TYR A 300 -22.49 21.16 5.54
N PHE A 301 -22.31 21.94 4.49
CA PHE A 301 -23.38 22.65 3.81
C PHE A 301 -23.38 22.34 2.32
N VAL A 302 -24.58 22.28 1.73
CA VAL A 302 -24.75 22.25 0.28
C VAL A 302 -25.08 23.64 -0.22
N ILE A 303 -24.32 24.16 -1.16
CA ILE A 303 -24.57 25.42 -1.83
C ILE A 303 -25.73 25.22 -2.82
N GLN A 304 -26.80 26.00 -2.67
CA GLN A 304 -28.02 25.82 -3.46
C GLN A 304 -28.35 26.99 -4.38
N SER A 305 -27.61 28.10 -4.25
CA SER A 305 -27.84 29.29 -5.06
C SER A 305 -26.55 30.05 -5.40
N LEU A 306 -26.59 30.84 -6.46
CA LEU A 306 -25.49 31.77 -6.79
C LEU A 306 -25.22 32.76 -5.65
N LYS A 307 -26.26 33.18 -4.92
CA LYS A 307 -26.13 34.10 -3.77
C LYS A 307 -25.28 33.48 -2.68
N ASP A 308 -25.49 32.18 -2.39
CA ASP A 308 -24.70 31.46 -1.41
C ASP A 308 -23.25 31.32 -1.85
N LEU A 309 -23.03 31.03 -3.14
CA LEU A 309 -21.68 30.95 -3.70
C LEU A 309 -20.94 32.30 -3.65
N VAL A 310 -21.61 33.41 -3.92
CA VAL A 310 -21.04 34.77 -3.78
C VAL A 310 -20.71 35.07 -2.31
N ASN A 311 -21.56 34.64 -1.37
CA ASN A 311 -21.28 34.83 0.04
C ASN A 311 -20.07 33.99 0.48
N LEU A 312 -19.96 32.76 -0.02
CA LEU A 312 -18.80 31.89 0.23
C LEU A 312 -17.52 32.51 -0.38
N GLU A 313 -17.57 33.03 -1.60
CA GLU A 313 -16.45 33.75 -2.27
C GLU A 313 -15.93 34.89 -1.39
N LYS A 314 -16.81 35.72 -0.85
CA LYS A 314 -16.43 36.83 0.06
C LYS A 314 -15.71 36.32 1.33
N ARG A 315 -16.13 35.17 1.86
CA ARG A 315 -15.46 34.54 3.00
C ARG A 315 -14.08 34.01 2.62
N ILE A 316 -13.96 33.34 1.48
CA ILE A 316 -12.67 32.85 0.93
C ILE A 316 -11.71 34.01 0.70
N GLN A 317 -12.16 35.14 0.19
CA GLN A 317 -11.34 36.34 0.00
C GLN A 317 -10.75 36.88 1.32
N LYS A 318 -11.42 36.67 2.44
CA LYS A 318 -10.91 37.07 3.76
C LYS A 318 -9.88 36.07 4.32
N THR A 319 -10.14 34.78 4.17
CA THR A 319 -9.28 33.71 4.72
C THR A 319 -8.01 33.50 3.90
N ARG A 320 -8.03 33.77 2.60
CA ARG A 320 -6.90 33.58 1.66
C ARG A 320 -6.36 32.16 1.59
N LEU A 321 -7.05 31.20 2.20
CA LEU A 321 -6.72 29.80 2.25
C LEU A 321 -8.00 28.98 2.14
N LEU A 322 -8.00 28.00 1.24
CA LEU A 322 -9.11 27.07 1.11
C LEU A 322 -8.58 25.68 0.73
N SER A 323 -9.21 24.63 1.20
CA SER A 323 -9.03 23.30 0.59
C SER A 323 -10.10 23.09 -0.47
N VAL A 324 -9.73 22.31 -1.49
CA VAL A 324 -10.58 21.96 -2.63
C VAL A 324 -10.40 20.49 -2.95
N ASP A 325 -11.52 19.86 -3.28
CA ASP A 325 -11.57 18.50 -3.82
C ASP A 325 -12.65 18.42 -4.88
N THR A 326 -12.47 17.62 -5.94
CA THR A 326 -13.40 17.47 -7.06
C THR A 326 -13.93 16.07 -7.15
N GLU A 327 -15.26 15.97 -7.18
CA GLU A 327 -15.97 14.72 -7.40
C GLU A 327 -16.30 14.54 -8.88
N THR A 328 -16.05 13.33 -9.38
CA THR A 328 -16.16 13.02 -10.81
C THR A 328 -16.75 11.64 -11.06
N ASN A 329 -17.17 11.37 -12.29
CA ASN A 329 -17.68 10.07 -12.72
C ASN A 329 -16.59 9.10 -13.19
N SER A 330 -15.29 9.46 -13.13
CA SER A 330 -14.19 8.63 -13.63
C SER A 330 -12.87 8.95 -12.93
N LEU A 331 -12.04 7.93 -12.73
CA LEU A 331 -10.67 8.09 -12.21
C LEU A 331 -9.70 8.68 -13.24
N ASN A 332 -10.05 8.67 -14.53
CA ASN A 332 -9.23 9.27 -15.57
C ASN A 332 -9.52 10.77 -15.68
N ALA A 333 -8.67 11.60 -15.08
CA ALA A 333 -8.85 13.05 -15.01
C ALA A 333 -9.04 13.73 -16.38
N ASN A 334 -8.47 13.20 -17.47
CA ASN A 334 -8.58 13.76 -18.80
C ASN A 334 -9.96 13.56 -19.45
N SER A 335 -10.67 12.51 -19.09
CA SER A 335 -12.01 12.18 -19.59
C SER A 335 -13.11 12.35 -18.55
N ALA A 336 -12.75 12.58 -17.29
CA ALA A 336 -13.69 12.72 -16.18
C ALA A 336 -14.58 13.95 -16.36
N GLU A 337 -15.87 13.78 -16.10
CA GLU A 337 -16.84 14.85 -16.00
C GLU A 337 -17.00 15.29 -14.55
N LEU A 338 -17.03 16.59 -14.32
CA LEU A 338 -17.18 17.16 -12.99
C LEU A 338 -18.62 16.95 -12.48
N VAL A 339 -18.75 16.24 -11.36
CA VAL A 339 -20.02 15.99 -10.66
C VAL A 339 -20.26 17.01 -9.57
N GLY A 340 -19.24 17.35 -8.81
CA GLY A 340 -19.31 18.36 -7.75
C GLY A 340 -17.94 18.89 -7.33
N ILE A 341 -17.94 19.92 -6.51
CA ILE A 341 -16.74 20.50 -5.89
C ILE A 341 -17.00 20.64 -4.40
N SER A 342 -16.09 20.18 -3.57
CA SER A 342 -16.10 20.45 -2.13
C SER A 342 -15.03 21.46 -1.75
N LEU A 343 -15.35 22.34 -0.80
CA LEU A 343 -14.49 23.43 -0.34
C LEU A 343 -14.52 23.52 1.18
N SER A 344 -13.37 23.67 1.83
CA SER A 344 -13.31 23.99 3.27
C SER A 344 -12.42 25.22 3.48
N ILE A 345 -12.85 26.10 4.38
CA ILE A 345 -12.14 27.34 4.75
C ILE A 345 -11.76 27.39 6.21
N ASN A 346 -12.30 26.49 7.00
CA ASN A 346 -12.02 26.32 8.44
C ASN A 346 -12.12 24.85 8.81
N GLU A 347 -11.47 24.45 9.88
CA GLU A 347 -11.61 23.12 10.46
C GLU A 347 -13.07 22.84 10.83
N LYS A 348 -13.57 21.67 10.43
CA LYS A 348 -14.96 21.19 10.67
C LYS A 348 -16.04 22.02 9.95
N GLU A 349 -15.68 22.80 8.95
CA GLU A 349 -16.63 23.57 8.13
C GLU A 349 -16.32 23.36 6.65
N ALA A 350 -17.23 22.77 5.90
CA ALA A 350 -17.07 22.51 4.49
C ALA A 350 -18.37 22.72 3.69
N PHE A 351 -18.21 22.94 2.39
CA PHE A 351 -19.27 23.31 1.46
C PHE A 351 -19.18 22.44 0.23
N TYR A 352 -20.30 21.87 -0.20
CA TYR A 352 -20.41 21.08 -1.42
C TYR A 352 -21.22 21.83 -2.48
N LEU A 353 -20.72 21.84 -3.71
CA LEU A 353 -21.33 22.45 -4.89
C LEU A 353 -21.71 21.32 -5.86
N PRO A 354 -22.95 20.82 -5.88
CA PRO A 354 -23.39 19.79 -6.81
C PRO A 354 -23.66 20.35 -8.21
N PHE A 355 -23.17 19.70 -9.26
CA PHE A 355 -23.35 20.15 -10.65
C PHE A 355 -24.01 19.10 -11.54
N LYS A 356 -23.70 17.80 -11.36
CA LYS A 356 -24.13 16.77 -12.30
C LYS A 356 -24.55 15.45 -11.61
N HIS A 357 -25.27 15.53 -10.49
CA HIS A 357 -25.90 14.35 -9.92
C HIS A 357 -27.17 13.97 -10.64
N SER A 358 -27.42 12.66 -10.75
CA SER A 358 -28.72 12.14 -11.22
C SER A 358 -29.80 12.51 -10.22
N LEU A 359 -30.79 13.31 -10.65
CA LEU A 359 -31.87 13.76 -9.78
C LEU A 359 -32.93 12.65 -9.72
N ASN A 360 -33.24 12.22 -8.50
CA ASN A 360 -34.36 11.35 -8.17
C ASN A 360 -35.22 11.98 -7.06
N THR A 361 -36.32 11.33 -6.68
CA THR A 361 -37.24 11.80 -5.66
C THR A 361 -36.64 11.83 -4.25
N GLU A 362 -35.50 11.19 -4.02
CA GLU A 362 -34.80 11.13 -2.73
C GLU A 362 -33.90 12.34 -2.47
N ASN A 363 -33.54 13.10 -3.52
CA ASN A 363 -32.69 14.28 -3.38
C ASN A 363 -33.46 15.45 -2.72
N LYS A 364 -32.94 15.91 -1.57
CA LYS A 364 -33.40 17.15 -0.92
C LYS A 364 -32.80 18.41 -1.56
N PHE A 365 -31.72 18.27 -2.32
CA PHE A 365 -30.94 19.33 -2.92
C PHE A 365 -30.99 19.25 -4.44
N LYS A 366 -30.64 20.35 -5.13
CA LYS A 366 -30.64 20.47 -6.59
C LYS A 366 -29.22 20.75 -7.10
N ASN A 367 -28.95 20.31 -8.32
CA ASN A 367 -27.73 20.67 -9.00
C ASN A 367 -27.69 22.18 -9.29
N LEU A 368 -26.51 22.77 -9.15
CA LEU A 368 -26.22 24.14 -9.59
C LEU A 368 -25.96 24.17 -11.10
N ASN A 369 -26.24 25.28 -11.72
CA ASN A 369 -25.86 25.51 -13.12
C ASN A 369 -24.37 25.88 -13.20
N LEU A 370 -23.54 24.97 -13.68
CA LEU A 370 -22.08 25.13 -13.75
C LEU A 370 -21.71 26.37 -14.58
N LYS A 371 -22.38 26.65 -15.71
CA LYS A 371 -22.08 27.81 -16.55
C LYS A 371 -22.27 29.15 -15.81
N GLN A 372 -23.28 29.23 -14.94
CA GLN A 372 -23.52 30.42 -14.12
C GLN A 372 -22.53 30.56 -12.98
N CYS A 373 -22.05 29.43 -12.40
CA CYS A 373 -21.06 29.41 -11.31
C CYS A 373 -19.64 29.71 -11.83
N LEU A 374 -19.34 29.39 -13.08
CA LEU A 374 -17.99 29.41 -13.66
C LEU A 374 -17.23 30.73 -13.47
N PRO A 375 -17.83 31.93 -13.66
CA PRO A 375 -17.12 33.19 -13.42
C PRO A 375 -16.67 33.38 -11.98
N ILE A 376 -17.50 32.94 -11.01
CA ILE A 376 -17.19 33.05 -9.59
C ILE A 376 -16.10 32.01 -9.20
N LEU A 377 -16.22 30.80 -9.73
CA LEU A 377 -15.23 29.75 -9.50
C LEU A 377 -13.85 30.15 -10.07
N LYS A 378 -13.80 30.72 -11.28
CA LYS A 378 -12.55 31.26 -11.84
C LYS A 378 -11.93 32.30 -10.93
N LYS A 379 -12.73 33.25 -10.44
CA LYS A 379 -12.27 34.28 -9.51
C LYS A 379 -11.71 33.71 -8.21
N ILE A 380 -12.24 32.59 -7.71
CA ILE A 380 -11.71 31.89 -6.52
C ILE A 380 -10.43 31.12 -6.86
N PHE A 381 -10.47 30.31 -7.92
CA PHE A 381 -9.43 29.31 -8.18
C PHE A 381 -8.19 29.86 -8.91
N GLU A 382 -8.32 30.97 -9.66
CA GLU A 382 -7.22 31.58 -10.39
C GLU A 382 -6.59 32.78 -9.64
N GLU A 383 -7.24 33.27 -8.55
CA GLU A 383 -6.71 34.36 -7.74
C GLU A 383 -5.40 33.96 -7.04
N LYS A 384 -4.32 34.68 -7.36
CA LYS A 384 -2.96 34.40 -6.85
C LYS A 384 -2.80 34.63 -5.36
N ALA A 385 -3.61 35.49 -4.77
CA ALA A 385 -3.59 35.78 -3.34
C ALA A 385 -4.32 34.72 -2.48
N ILE A 386 -4.98 33.74 -3.09
CA ILE A 386 -5.68 32.66 -2.40
C ILE A 386 -4.90 31.36 -2.62
N MET A 387 -4.43 30.73 -1.54
CA MET A 387 -3.82 29.41 -1.60
C MET A 387 -4.90 28.32 -1.66
N LYS A 388 -4.85 27.47 -2.67
CA LYS A 388 -5.70 26.28 -2.81
C LYS A 388 -4.93 25.04 -2.39
N VAL A 389 -5.49 24.28 -1.49
CA VAL A 389 -4.90 23.05 -0.96
C VAL A 389 -5.76 21.86 -1.36
N GLY A 390 -5.15 20.81 -1.88
CA GLY A 390 -5.83 19.55 -2.17
C GLY A 390 -5.06 18.37 -1.64
N HIS A 391 -5.64 17.19 -1.82
CA HIS A 391 -4.97 15.93 -1.61
C HIS A 391 -4.84 15.21 -2.95
N ASN A 392 -3.61 15.09 -3.49
CA ASN A 392 -3.37 14.74 -4.90
C ASN A 392 -3.98 15.77 -5.88
N ILE A 393 -3.79 17.04 -5.56
CA ILE A 393 -4.40 18.20 -6.26
C ILE A 393 -4.09 18.26 -7.78
N LYS A 394 -3.13 17.47 -8.23
CA LYS A 394 -2.85 17.28 -9.66
C LYS A 394 -4.09 16.78 -10.41
N TYR A 395 -4.85 15.87 -9.83
CA TYR A 395 -6.10 15.35 -10.40
C TYR A 395 -7.12 16.49 -10.57
N ASP A 396 -7.39 17.23 -9.50
CA ASP A 396 -8.33 18.35 -9.50
C ASP A 396 -7.93 19.44 -10.49
N LYS A 397 -6.64 19.70 -10.59
CA LYS A 397 -6.09 20.68 -11.55
C LYS A 397 -6.38 20.28 -12.99
N ILE A 398 -6.28 19.00 -13.34
CA ILE A 398 -6.60 18.50 -14.69
C ILE A 398 -8.10 18.57 -14.92
N VAL A 399 -8.93 18.06 -14.00
CA VAL A 399 -10.39 18.09 -14.10
C VAL A 399 -10.91 19.53 -14.29
N LEU A 400 -10.47 20.46 -13.44
CA LEU A 400 -10.86 21.87 -13.53
C LEU A 400 -10.37 22.53 -14.82
N SER A 401 -9.21 22.12 -15.34
CA SER A 401 -8.71 22.62 -16.62
C SER A 401 -9.59 22.22 -17.81
N ASN A 402 -10.31 21.08 -17.71
CA ASN A 402 -11.24 20.63 -18.78
C ASN A 402 -12.46 21.53 -18.90
N ILE A 403 -12.83 22.26 -17.84
CA ILE A 403 -13.89 23.27 -17.84
C ILE A 403 -13.36 24.72 -17.93
N GLY A 404 -12.07 24.88 -18.26
CA GLY A 404 -11.43 26.17 -18.49
C GLY A 404 -11.05 26.95 -17.25
N ILE A 405 -10.83 26.29 -16.10
CA ILE A 405 -10.31 26.88 -14.86
C ILE A 405 -8.84 26.49 -14.68
N ASN A 406 -7.96 27.49 -14.47
CA ASN A 406 -6.56 27.25 -14.14
C ASN A 406 -6.31 27.32 -12.63
N LEU A 407 -6.42 26.19 -11.95
CA LEU A 407 -6.21 26.10 -10.49
C LEU A 407 -4.77 26.50 -10.12
N SER A 408 -4.57 27.65 -9.47
CA SER A 408 -3.26 28.19 -9.08
C SER A 408 -3.41 29.41 -8.15
N PRO A 409 -2.51 29.61 -7.13
CA PRO A 409 -1.45 28.70 -6.66
C PRO A 409 -2.00 27.50 -5.88
N VAL A 410 -1.23 26.44 -5.79
CA VAL A 410 -1.65 25.19 -5.12
C VAL A 410 -0.63 24.70 -4.11
N ASP A 411 -1.10 24.03 -3.06
CA ASP A 411 -0.34 23.15 -2.16
C ASP A 411 -1.01 21.76 -2.13
N ASP A 412 -0.25 20.70 -1.80
CA ASP A 412 -0.71 19.32 -1.83
C ASP A 412 -0.35 18.58 -0.53
N THR A 413 -1.36 18.09 0.20
CA THR A 413 -1.17 17.38 1.49
C THR A 413 -0.55 16.00 1.31
N MET A 414 -0.84 15.29 0.21
CA MET A 414 -0.20 14.03 -0.12
C MET A 414 1.32 14.22 -0.30
N LEU A 415 1.73 15.23 -1.06
CA LEU A 415 3.15 15.53 -1.30
C LEU A 415 3.85 16.10 -0.07
N LEU A 416 3.18 16.91 0.76
CA LEU A 416 3.73 17.34 2.06
C LEU A 416 4.03 16.13 2.95
N SER A 417 3.09 15.20 3.07
CA SER A 417 3.29 13.97 3.83
C SER A 417 4.38 13.09 3.22
N TYR A 418 4.42 12.99 1.90
CA TYR A 418 5.40 12.19 1.18
C TYR A 418 6.84 12.72 1.40
N VAL A 419 7.06 14.02 1.32
CA VAL A 419 8.38 14.61 1.57
C VAL A 419 8.83 14.39 3.03
N LEU A 420 7.88 14.41 3.97
CA LEU A 420 8.16 14.19 5.40
C LEU A 420 8.48 12.72 5.72
N ASP A 421 7.70 11.79 5.17
CA ASP A 421 7.62 10.42 5.70
C ASP A 421 7.64 9.34 4.60
N ALA A 422 8.27 9.59 3.44
CA ALA A 422 8.37 8.62 2.34
C ALA A 422 8.95 7.28 2.82
N GLY A 423 8.17 6.19 2.63
CA GLY A 423 8.56 4.84 3.04
C GLY A 423 8.06 4.39 4.40
N LYS A 424 7.41 5.25 5.20
CA LYS A 424 6.84 4.84 6.49
C LYS A 424 5.42 4.28 6.36
N PHE A 425 4.59 4.88 5.54
CA PHE A 425 3.19 4.53 5.33
C PHE A 425 2.68 5.05 3.98
N ARG A 426 1.47 4.67 3.62
CA ARG A 426 0.79 5.20 2.43
C ARG A 426 0.35 6.64 2.68
N HIS A 427 0.40 7.46 1.63
CA HIS A 427 0.08 8.89 1.74
C HIS A 427 -1.33 9.22 1.21
N ASN A 428 -2.26 8.25 1.24
CA ASN A 428 -3.67 8.49 0.92
C ASN A 428 -4.39 9.22 2.07
N LEU A 429 -5.50 9.85 1.77
CA LEU A 429 -6.25 10.69 2.70
C LEU A 429 -6.70 9.91 3.95
N ASP A 430 -7.21 8.70 3.76
CA ASP A 430 -7.69 7.82 4.82
C ASP A 430 -6.61 7.50 5.87
N ASP A 431 -5.43 7.04 5.38
CA ASP A 431 -4.34 6.68 6.27
C ASP A 431 -3.80 7.91 7.01
N LEU A 432 -3.71 9.06 6.32
CA LEU A 432 -3.26 10.30 6.94
C LEU A 432 -4.28 10.83 7.97
N ALA A 433 -5.57 10.77 7.68
CA ALA A 433 -6.62 11.13 8.63
C ALA A 433 -6.52 10.29 9.91
N LYS A 434 -6.32 8.98 9.76
CA LYS A 434 -6.14 8.08 10.90
C LYS A 434 -4.87 8.37 11.69
N ILE A 435 -3.74 8.61 11.00
CA ILE A 435 -2.43 8.85 11.63
C ILE A 435 -2.38 10.19 12.37
N TYR A 436 -2.87 11.26 11.73
CA TYR A 436 -2.68 12.63 12.24
C TYR A 436 -3.87 13.19 12.99
N LEU A 437 -5.09 12.73 12.68
CA LEU A 437 -6.33 13.25 13.25
C LEU A 437 -7.07 12.24 14.11
N ASP A 438 -6.66 10.96 14.12
CA ASP A 438 -7.39 9.83 14.74
C ASP A 438 -8.85 9.74 14.24
N HIS A 439 -9.03 10.06 12.97
CA HIS A 439 -10.32 10.10 12.31
C HIS A 439 -10.43 8.96 11.28
N GLU A 440 -11.55 8.23 11.32
CA GLU A 440 -11.91 7.25 10.30
C GLU A 440 -12.84 7.91 9.29
N THR A 441 -12.36 8.12 8.09
CA THR A 441 -13.09 8.73 6.97
C THR A 441 -14.18 7.80 6.45
N ILE A 442 -15.21 8.39 5.86
CA ILE A 442 -16.21 7.67 5.06
C ILE A 442 -15.49 7.08 3.85
N LYS A 443 -15.71 5.77 3.59
CA LYS A 443 -15.03 5.14 2.46
C LYS A 443 -15.82 5.34 1.17
N TYR A 444 -15.13 5.61 0.07
CA TYR A 444 -15.74 5.73 -1.26
C TYR A 444 -16.72 4.59 -1.57
N LYS A 445 -16.33 3.34 -1.30
CA LYS A 445 -17.15 2.14 -1.50
C LYS A 445 -18.45 2.12 -0.68
N ASP A 446 -18.50 2.83 0.45
CA ASP A 446 -19.69 2.88 1.31
C ASP A 446 -20.73 3.85 0.70
N VAL A 447 -20.29 4.78 -0.15
CA VAL A 447 -21.11 5.76 -0.88
C VAL A 447 -21.57 5.22 -2.23
N VAL A 448 -20.65 4.63 -3.00
CA VAL A 448 -20.96 4.13 -4.37
C VAL A 448 -21.39 2.66 -4.40
N GLY A 449 -21.17 1.89 -3.33
CA GLY A 449 -21.42 0.46 -3.27
C GLY A 449 -20.25 -0.38 -3.79
N VAL A 450 -20.47 -1.70 -3.92
CA VAL A 450 -19.42 -2.66 -4.34
C VAL A 450 -19.98 -3.70 -5.34
N GLY A 451 -19.13 -4.12 -6.27
CA GLY A 451 -19.42 -5.20 -7.22
C GLY A 451 -20.56 -4.85 -8.17
N LYS A 452 -21.55 -5.75 -8.35
CA LYS A 452 -22.65 -5.53 -9.30
C LYS A 452 -23.60 -4.36 -8.96
N LYS A 453 -23.50 -3.82 -7.75
CA LYS A 453 -24.30 -2.67 -7.27
C LYS A 453 -23.48 -1.39 -7.21
N GLU A 454 -22.24 -1.42 -7.68
CA GLU A 454 -21.38 -0.24 -7.72
C GLU A 454 -21.94 0.77 -8.73
N LYS A 455 -22.10 2.01 -8.26
CA LYS A 455 -22.59 3.16 -9.03
C LYS A 455 -21.43 4.08 -9.35
N THR A 456 -21.56 4.88 -10.38
CA THR A 456 -20.70 6.05 -10.57
C THR A 456 -21.11 7.16 -9.60
N PHE A 457 -20.20 8.09 -9.28
CA PHE A 457 -20.48 9.10 -8.25
C PHE A 457 -21.63 10.05 -8.63
N ASP A 458 -21.86 10.26 -9.91
CA ASP A 458 -23.00 11.05 -10.43
C ASP A 458 -24.37 10.36 -10.21
N GLU A 459 -24.37 9.04 -9.96
CA GLU A 459 -25.58 8.28 -9.60
C GLU A 459 -25.87 8.30 -8.09
N VAL A 460 -24.93 8.78 -7.26
CA VAL A 460 -25.11 8.91 -5.82
C VAL A 460 -26.04 10.09 -5.52
N VAL A 461 -26.99 9.92 -4.59
CA VAL A 461 -27.86 11.00 -4.15
C VAL A 461 -27.07 12.11 -3.46
N ILE A 462 -27.41 13.38 -3.72
CA ILE A 462 -26.68 14.52 -3.18
C ILE A 462 -26.64 14.47 -1.64
N ASN A 463 -27.68 13.93 -1.00
CA ASN A 463 -27.76 13.82 0.46
C ASN A 463 -26.62 13.00 1.08
N ASP A 464 -26.11 11.99 0.38
CA ASP A 464 -25.01 11.13 0.84
C ASP A 464 -23.66 11.65 0.27
N ALA A 465 -23.66 12.08 -0.99
CA ALA A 465 -22.48 12.58 -1.69
C ALA A 465 -21.86 13.80 -0.98
N TYR A 466 -22.70 14.77 -0.51
CA TYR A 466 -22.16 15.99 0.10
C TYR A 466 -21.44 15.76 1.42
N ILE A 467 -21.86 14.76 2.20
CA ILE A 467 -21.23 14.44 3.47
C ILE A 467 -19.83 13.89 3.24
N TYR A 468 -19.73 12.94 2.32
CA TYR A 468 -18.45 12.35 1.89
C TYR A 468 -17.50 13.42 1.32
N ALA A 469 -17.92 14.16 0.32
CA ALA A 469 -17.10 15.17 -0.34
C ALA A 469 -16.69 16.32 0.60
N ALA A 470 -17.59 16.78 1.48
CA ALA A 470 -17.29 17.80 2.47
C ALA A 470 -16.30 17.31 3.53
N GLU A 471 -16.37 16.03 3.92
CA GLU A 471 -15.40 15.41 4.82
C GLU A 471 -14.00 15.43 4.19
N ASP A 472 -13.84 15.03 2.92
CA ASP A 472 -12.54 14.97 2.23
C ASP A 472 -11.87 16.34 2.18
N SER A 473 -12.61 17.40 1.85
CA SER A 473 -12.07 18.77 1.86
C SER A 473 -11.76 19.30 3.27
N ASP A 474 -12.55 18.97 4.30
CA ASP A 474 -12.29 19.35 5.69
C ASP A 474 -11.05 18.65 6.24
N ILE A 475 -10.93 17.33 6.05
CA ILE A 475 -9.76 16.55 6.46
C ILE A 475 -8.50 17.07 5.77
N THR A 476 -8.56 17.35 4.47
CA THR A 476 -7.47 17.95 3.73
C THR A 476 -7.03 19.28 4.32
N PHE A 477 -7.96 20.15 4.72
CA PHE A 477 -7.67 21.42 5.38
C PHE A 477 -6.95 21.22 6.73
N GLN A 478 -7.43 20.29 7.56
CA GLN A 478 -6.85 19.97 8.86
C GLN A 478 -5.43 19.39 8.71
N LEU A 479 -5.25 18.43 7.79
CA LEU A 479 -3.94 17.83 7.49
C LEU A 479 -2.93 18.87 7.01
N TYR A 480 -3.35 19.81 6.17
CA TYR A 480 -2.47 20.87 5.69
C TYR A 480 -1.87 21.68 6.84
N LYS A 481 -2.67 22.08 7.82
CA LYS A 481 -2.18 22.84 8.98
C LYS A 481 -1.11 22.09 9.78
N ILE A 482 -1.28 20.78 9.91
CA ILE A 482 -0.32 19.94 10.65
C ILE A 482 0.95 19.73 9.81
N LEU A 483 0.80 19.28 8.56
CA LEU A 483 1.92 18.91 7.71
C LEU A 483 2.78 20.12 7.32
N LYS A 484 2.16 21.29 7.07
CA LYS A 484 2.89 22.52 6.74
C LYS A 484 3.75 23.01 7.91
N LYS A 485 3.30 22.87 9.14
CA LYS A 485 4.12 23.16 10.32
C LYS A 485 5.28 22.18 10.46
N ARG A 486 5.01 20.87 10.24
CA ARG A 486 6.04 19.84 10.38
C ARG A 486 7.16 20.00 9.35
N ILE A 487 6.83 20.26 8.08
CA ILE A 487 7.84 20.36 7.03
C ILE A 487 8.83 21.52 7.26
N ILE A 488 8.36 22.59 7.91
CA ILE A 488 9.18 23.73 8.32
C ILE A 488 10.07 23.36 9.52
N SER A 489 9.47 22.78 10.57
CA SER A 489 10.22 22.41 11.80
C SER A 489 11.25 21.32 11.54
N GLU A 490 11.00 20.39 10.61
CA GLU A 490 11.93 19.33 10.21
C GLU A 490 12.99 19.77 9.17
N LYS A 491 12.97 21.05 8.76
CA LYS A 491 13.95 21.69 7.85
C LYS A 491 14.06 20.97 6.49
N ILE A 492 12.92 20.53 5.94
CA ILE A 492 12.84 19.81 4.66
C ILE A 492 11.95 20.53 3.63
N LEU A 493 11.57 21.77 3.92
CA LEU A 493 10.68 22.58 3.08
C LEU A 493 11.24 22.79 1.66
N SER A 494 12.57 22.87 1.51
CA SER A 494 13.21 23.12 0.20
C SER A 494 12.85 22.05 -0.83
N VAL A 495 12.85 20.78 -0.47
CA VAL A 495 12.45 19.67 -1.38
C VAL A 495 11.01 19.83 -1.85
N TYR A 496 10.12 20.26 -0.95
CA TYR A 496 8.72 20.48 -1.31
C TYR A 496 8.53 21.71 -2.22
N GLU A 497 9.03 22.87 -1.81
CA GLU A 497 8.78 24.16 -2.52
C GLU A 497 9.52 24.24 -3.86
N HIS A 498 10.72 23.64 -3.99
CA HIS A 498 11.55 23.75 -5.20
C HIS A 498 11.49 22.54 -6.13
N ILE A 499 11.02 21.40 -5.66
CA ILE A 499 10.97 20.18 -6.48
C ILE A 499 9.52 19.66 -6.60
N GLU A 500 8.86 19.26 -5.51
CA GLU A 500 7.57 18.55 -5.64
C GLU A 500 6.42 19.47 -6.04
N LYS A 501 6.28 20.61 -5.39
CA LYS A 501 5.18 21.55 -5.65
C LYS A 501 5.18 22.14 -7.08
N PRO A 502 6.29 22.69 -7.62
CA PRO A 502 6.28 23.20 -8.98
C PRO A 502 6.09 22.10 -10.03
N LEU A 503 6.50 20.85 -9.72
CA LEU A 503 6.34 19.71 -10.59
C LEU A 503 4.88 19.33 -10.83
N ILE A 504 3.95 19.63 -9.91
CA ILE A 504 2.50 19.35 -10.07
C ILE A 504 1.99 19.90 -11.39
N LYS A 505 2.35 21.16 -11.70
CA LYS A 505 1.93 21.84 -12.95
C LYS A 505 2.53 21.15 -14.18
N VAL A 506 3.79 20.76 -14.10
CA VAL A 506 4.51 20.15 -15.24
C VAL A 506 3.89 18.79 -15.57
N ILE A 507 3.71 17.96 -14.55
CA ILE A 507 3.11 16.63 -14.73
C ILE A 507 1.65 16.73 -15.21
N ALA A 508 0.84 17.62 -14.63
CA ALA A 508 -0.53 17.83 -15.09
C ALA A 508 -0.60 18.21 -16.59
N LYS A 509 0.34 19.04 -17.05
CA LYS A 509 0.45 19.41 -18.46
C LYS A 509 0.85 18.22 -19.33
N MET A 510 1.85 17.43 -18.90
CA MET A 510 2.30 16.23 -19.63
C MET A 510 1.18 15.19 -19.75
N GLU A 511 0.48 14.90 -18.67
CA GLU A 511 -0.66 13.98 -18.67
C GLU A 511 -1.78 14.45 -19.59
N LYS A 512 -2.02 15.76 -19.66
CA LYS A 512 -3.03 16.33 -20.54
C LYS A 512 -2.63 16.29 -22.01
N GLU A 513 -1.35 16.50 -22.32
CA GLU A 513 -0.83 16.40 -23.69
C GLU A 513 -0.83 14.97 -24.19
N GLY A 514 -0.32 14.01 -23.37
CA GLY A 514 -0.19 12.62 -23.75
C GLY A 514 0.73 12.39 -24.98
N ILE A 515 0.78 11.16 -25.46
CA ILE A 515 1.57 10.77 -26.63
C ILE A 515 0.70 10.11 -27.71
N LYS A 516 0.90 10.48 -28.96
CA LYS A 516 0.16 9.93 -30.09
C LYS A 516 0.60 8.51 -30.40
N ILE A 517 -0.36 7.67 -30.77
CA ILE A 517 -0.10 6.28 -31.13
C ILE A 517 -0.79 5.90 -32.46
N ASP A 518 -0.10 5.11 -33.28
CA ASP A 518 -0.67 4.47 -34.47
C ASP A 518 -1.42 3.19 -34.07
N VAL A 519 -2.71 3.31 -33.83
CA VAL A 519 -3.57 2.19 -33.43
C VAL A 519 -3.61 1.09 -34.48
N LYS A 520 -3.55 1.43 -35.77
CA LYS A 520 -3.59 0.45 -36.86
C LYS A 520 -2.32 -0.38 -36.88
N GLN A 521 -1.16 0.27 -36.76
CA GLN A 521 0.13 -0.42 -36.67
C GLN A 521 0.18 -1.31 -35.42
N LEU A 522 -0.31 -0.83 -34.27
CA LEU A 522 -0.33 -1.57 -33.01
C LEU A 522 -1.23 -2.81 -33.13
N THR A 523 -2.42 -2.70 -33.73
CA THR A 523 -3.33 -3.84 -33.96
C THR A 523 -2.72 -4.89 -34.87
N ASN A 524 -2.05 -4.47 -35.97
CA ASN A 524 -1.34 -5.38 -36.86
C ASN A 524 -0.19 -6.11 -36.15
N LEU A 525 0.52 -5.39 -35.27
CA LEU A 525 1.58 -5.98 -34.45
C LEU A 525 1.00 -7.03 -33.47
N GLY A 526 -0.14 -6.76 -32.85
CA GLY A 526 -0.86 -7.71 -32.02
C GLY A 526 -1.20 -9.00 -32.76
N SER A 527 -1.73 -8.88 -33.97
CA SER A 527 -2.04 -10.04 -34.82
C SER A 527 -0.77 -10.85 -35.15
N THR A 528 0.35 -10.17 -35.36
CA THR A 528 1.64 -10.83 -35.65
C THR A 528 2.16 -11.59 -34.43
N PHE A 529 2.07 -10.99 -33.24
CA PHE A 529 2.49 -11.63 -31.98
C PHE A 529 1.57 -12.80 -31.62
N GLN A 530 0.26 -12.69 -31.89
CA GLN A 530 -0.68 -13.79 -31.67
C GLN A 530 -0.32 -15.01 -32.53
N LYS A 531 0.01 -14.80 -33.82
CA LYS A 531 0.49 -15.87 -34.70
C LYS A 531 1.79 -16.50 -34.18
N LYS A 532 2.71 -15.70 -33.65
CA LYS A 532 3.96 -16.18 -33.03
C LYS A 532 3.66 -17.02 -31.78
N LEU A 533 2.74 -16.56 -30.93
CA LEU A 533 2.33 -17.25 -29.71
C LEU A 533 1.77 -18.63 -30.02
N LEU A 534 0.86 -18.73 -30.99
CA LEU A 534 0.29 -20.01 -31.42
C LEU A 534 1.34 -21.01 -31.95
N LYS A 535 2.42 -20.53 -32.61
CA LYS A 535 3.52 -21.39 -33.02
C LYS A 535 4.28 -21.95 -31.82
N ILE A 536 4.57 -21.09 -30.82
CA ILE A 536 5.25 -21.49 -29.59
C ILE A 536 4.39 -22.49 -28.80
N GLU A 537 3.09 -22.29 -28.70
CA GLU A 537 2.16 -23.21 -28.06
C GLU A 537 2.20 -24.61 -28.67
N LYS A 538 2.21 -24.70 -30.02
CA LYS A 538 2.36 -25.98 -30.72
C LYS A 538 3.66 -26.70 -30.37
N GLU A 539 4.79 -25.99 -30.26
CA GLU A 539 6.06 -26.60 -29.86
C GLU A 539 6.03 -27.05 -28.39
N ILE A 540 5.41 -26.27 -27.51
CA ILE A 540 5.23 -26.66 -26.10
C ILE A 540 4.39 -27.94 -26.01
N PHE A 541 3.25 -28.01 -26.72
CA PHE A 541 2.39 -29.20 -26.72
C PHE A 541 3.06 -30.42 -27.36
N LYS A 542 3.86 -30.22 -28.39
CA LYS A 542 4.66 -31.30 -28.98
C LYS A 542 5.69 -31.87 -27.99
N LEU A 543 6.35 -31.02 -27.20
CA LEU A 543 7.33 -31.43 -26.20
C LEU A 543 6.68 -32.06 -24.96
N SER A 544 5.54 -31.53 -24.53
CA SER A 544 4.78 -32.05 -23.37
C SER A 544 3.94 -33.29 -23.72
N LYS A 545 3.69 -33.55 -25.03
CA LYS A 545 2.79 -34.58 -25.58
C LYS A 545 1.33 -34.47 -25.10
N ILE A 546 0.95 -33.30 -24.59
CA ILE A 546 -0.38 -33.03 -24.02
C ILE A 546 -0.71 -31.55 -24.21
N GLU A 547 -1.96 -31.26 -24.58
CA GLU A 547 -2.49 -29.90 -24.57
C GLU A 547 -2.98 -29.56 -23.16
N PHE A 548 -2.62 -28.35 -22.67
CA PHE A 548 -2.99 -27.86 -21.36
C PHE A 548 -3.03 -26.33 -21.35
N ASN A 549 -3.61 -25.73 -20.35
CA ASN A 549 -3.58 -24.27 -20.19
C ASN A 549 -2.21 -23.81 -19.69
N ILE A 550 -1.37 -23.30 -20.61
CA ILE A 550 0.00 -22.81 -20.33
C ILE A 550 -0.02 -21.62 -19.35
N ALA A 551 -1.10 -20.81 -19.36
CA ALA A 551 -1.29 -19.71 -18.43
C ALA A 551 -1.62 -20.16 -17.00
N SER A 552 -1.99 -21.44 -16.77
CA SER A 552 -2.30 -21.98 -15.46
C SER A 552 -1.03 -22.46 -14.76
N PRO A 553 -0.52 -21.78 -13.70
CA PRO A 553 0.67 -22.21 -12.96
C PRO A 553 0.52 -23.62 -12.38
N LYS A 554 -0.69 -24.02 -12.00
CA LYS A 554 -1.00 -25.35 -11.45
C LYS A 554 -0.79 -26.43 -12.50
N GLN A 555 -1.48 -26.32 -13.66
CA GLN A 555 -1.35 -27.30 -14.74
C GLN A 555 0.08 -27.36 -15.28
N LEU A 556 0.73 -26.20 -15.46
CA LEU A 556 2.12 -26.14 -15.89
C LEU A 556 3.05 -26.87 -14.91
N GLY A 557 2.88 -26.67 -13.60
CA GLY A 557 3.67 -27.33 -12.57
C GLY A 557 3.49 -28.85 -12.60
N GLU A 558 2.26 -29.35 -12.74
CA GLU A 558 1.94 -30.76 -12.86
C GLU A 558 2.59 -31.38 -14.13
N ILE A 559 2.57 -30.66 -15.26
CA ILE A 559 3.22 -31.12 -16.50
C ILE A 559 4.74 -31.20 -16.33
N LEU A 560 5.38 -30.15 -15.83
CA LEU A 560 6.86 -30.11 -15.73
C LEU A 560 7.41 -31.12 -14.72
N PHE A 561 6.79 -31.23 -13.54
CA PHE A 561 7.37 -31.98 -12.44
C PHE A 561 6.78 -33.37 -12.23
N ASP A 562 5.45 -33.56 -12.43
CA ASP A 562 4.81 -34.86 -12.24
C ASP A 562 4.85 -35.70 -13.54
N LYS A 563 4.63 -35.10 -14.74
CA LYS A 563 4.59 -35.85 -16.00
C LYS A 563 5.95 -35.94 -16.71
N LEU A 564 6.66 -34.81 -16.84
CA LEU A 564 7.98 -34.80 -17.47
C LEU A 564 9.11 -35.16 -16.51
N GLY A 565 8.84 -35.22 -15.20
CA GLY A 565 9.77 -35.71 -14.18
C GLY A 565 10.98 -34.79 -13.96
N PHE A 566 10.88 -33.48 -14.26
CA PHE A 566 12.01 -32.57 -14.06
C PHE A 566 12.32 -32.37 -12.60
N LYS A 567 13.62 -32.29 -12.25
CA LYS A 567 14.08 -32.07 -10.88
C LYS A 567 13.91 -30.60 -10.48
N GLY A 568 13.77 -30.35 -9.17
CA GLY A 568 13.75 -28.97 -8.60
C GLY A 568 12.38 -28.37 -8.37
N GLY A 569 11.28 -29.11 -8.55
CA GLY A 569 9.93 -28.65 -8.26
C GLY A 569 9.71 -28.43 -6.76
N LYS A 570 9.57 -27.19 -6.33
CA LYS A 570 9.19 -26.82 -4.96
C LYS A 570 7.69 -26.53 -4.88
N LYS A 571 6.98 -27.25 -4.00
CA LYS A 571 5.57 -26.97 -3.71
C LYS A 571 5.45 -25.83 -2.71
N GLY A 572 4.59 -24.88 -3.00
CA GLY A 572 4.24 -23.80 -2.10
C GLY A 572 3.27 -24.24 -0.99
N LYS A 573 2.88 -23.33 -0.10
CA LYS A 573 1.91 -23.59 0.99
C LYS A 573 0.55 -24.12 0.50
N SER A 574 0.18 -23.82 -0.74
CA SER A 574 -1.07 -24.32 -1.40
C SER A 574 -0.92 -25.72 -2.00
N GLY A 575 0.22 -26.41 -1.87
CA GLY A 575 0.51 -27.69 -2.49
C GLY A 575 0.81 -27.62 -4.01
N ALA A 576 0.70 -26.46 -4.64
CA ALA A 576 1.02 -26.26 -6.05
C ALA A 576 2.53 -26.02 -6.26
N TYR A 577 3.06 -26.51 -7.38
CA TYR A 577 4.46 -26.26 -7.76
C TYR A 577 4.68 -24.79 -8.12
N SER A 578 5.83 -24.26 -7.72
CA SER A 578 6.28 -22.96 -8.21
C SER A 578 6.73 -23.09 -9.66
N THR A 579 6.19 -22.25 -10.53
CA THR A 579 6.60 -22.13 -11.94
C THR A 579 7.08 -20.70 -12.22
N SER A 580 7.73 -20.06 -11.23
CA SER A 580 8.29 -18.71 -11.39
C SER A 580 9.32 -18.66 -12.53
N VAL A 581 9.64 -17.45 -13.00
CA VAL A 581 10.67 -17.23 -14.02
C VAL A 581 11.99 -17.89 -13.63
N ASP A 582 12.41 -17.75 -12.35
CA ASP A 582 13.63 -18.37 -11.85
C ASP A 582 13.65 -19.90 -12.01
N VAL A 583 12.49 -20.55 -11.78
CA VAL A 583 12.36 -22.02 -11.93
C VAL A 583 12.50 -22.41 -13.40
N LEU A 584 11.86 -21.68 -14.30
CA LEU A 584 11.96 -21.95 -15.74
C LEU A 584 13.36 -21.63 -16.29
N GLU A 585 14.02 -20.58 -15.83
CA GLU A 585 15.41 -20.27 -16.18
C GLU A 585 16.38 -21.37 -15.73
N ASN A 586 16.19 -21.93 -14.54
CA ASN A 586 16.99 -23.06 -14.08
C ASN A 586 16.76 -24.30 -14.96
N LEU A 587 15.51 -24.61 -15.33
CA LEU A 587 15.21 -25.72 -16.24
C LEU A 587 15.78 -25.48 -17.66
N SER A 588 15.77 -24.25 -18.13
CA SER A 588 16.44 -23.86 -19.39
C SER A 588 17.96 -24.06 -19.30
N TYR A 589 18.56 -23.65 -18.17
CA TYR A 589 20.00 -23.87 -17.93
C TYR A 589 20.37 -25.36 -17.89
N ASP A 590 19.49 -26.21 -17.33
CA ASP A 590 19.63 -27.66 -17.31
C ASP A 590 19.40 -28.30 -18.71
N GLY A 591 19.13 -27.52 -19.74
CA GLY A 591 19.01 -27.95 -21.14
C GLY A 591 17.62 -28.40 -21.56
N HIS A 592 16.59 -28.12 -20.78
CA HIS A 592 15.20 -28.47 -21.09
C HIS A 592 14.56 -27.48 -22.08
N LYS A 593 14.55 -27.79 -23.37
CA LYS A 593 14.01 -26.91 -24.45
C LYS A 593 12.58 -26.42 -24.23
N ILE A 594 11.73 -27.18 -23.54
CA ILE A 594 10.37 -26.75 -23.20
C ILE A 594 10.39 -25.51 -22.31
N ALA A 595 11.40 -25.34 -21.45
CA ALA A 595 11.54 -24.19 -20.58
C ALA A 595 11.87 -22.91 -21.39
N ASP A 596 12.67 -23.02 -22.45
CA ASP A 596 12.95 -21.91 -23.36
C ASP A 596 11.67 -21.41 -24.03
N PHE A 597 10.88 -22.33 -24.59
CA PHE A 597 9.59 -21.99 -25.20
C PHE A 597 8.59 -21.42 -24.19
N LEU A 598 8.57 -21.89 -22.94
CA LEU A 598 7.71 -21.36 -21.90
C LEU A 598 8.11 -19.94 -21.48
N LEU A 599 9.40 -19.66 -21.44
CA LEU A 599 9.91 -18.30 -21.17
C LEU A 599 9.54 -17.35 -22.32
N GLU A 600 9.74 -17.79 -23.58
CA GLU A 600 9.37 -17.01 -24.77
C GLU A 600 7.84 -16.81 -24.83
N TRP A 601 7.05 -17.84 -24.57
CA TRP A 601 5.58 -17.76 -24.51
C TRP A 601 5.11 -16.72 -23.52
N ARG A 602 5.66 -16.75 -22.30
CA ARG A 602 5.32 -15.76 -21.25
C ARG A 602 5.70 -14.34 -21.63
N GLN A 603 6.84 -14.18 -22.27
CA GLN A 603 7.29 -12.87 -22.77
C GLN A 603 6.32 -12.32 -23.80
N ILE A 604 5.98 -13.10 -24.84
CA ILE A 604 5.07 -12.67 -25.91
C ILE A 604 3.66 -12.46 -25.38
N SER A 605 3.15 -13.37 -24.55
CA SER A 605 1.83 -13.24 -23.91
C SER A 605 1.73 -11.97 -23.07
N LYS A 606 2.77 -11.64 -22.30
CA LYS A 606 2.83 -10.39 -21.54
C LYS A 606 2.83 -9.17 -22.46
N LEU A 607 3.55 -9.21 -23.60
CA LEU A 607 3.57 -8.10 -24.56
C LEU A 607 2.18 -7.87 -25.17
N ILE A 608 1.45 -8.93 -25.49
CA ILE A 608 0.09 -8.82 -26.02
C ILE A 608 -0.85 -8.25 -24.96
N ASN A 609 -0.98 -8.90 -23.82
CA ASN A 609 -2.02 -8.57 -22.82
C ASN A 609 -1.71 -7.26 -22.09
N THR A 610 -0.44 -7.05 -21.68
CA THR A 610 -0.07 -5.91 -20.84
C THR A 610 0.16 -4.64 -21.64
N TYR A 611 0.66 -4.75 -22.87
CA TYR A 611 0.98 -3.57 -23.68
C TYR A 611 0.04 -3.38 -24.84
N ILE A 612 -0.14 -4.36 -25.74
CA ILE A 612 -0.89 -4.13 -26.97
C ILE A 612 -2.37 -3.91 -26.67
N GLU A 613 -3.02 -4.86 -26.00
CA GLU A 613 -4.46 -4.77 -25.67
C GLU A 613 -4.74 -3.61 -24.71
N SER A 614 -3.91 -3.47 -23.67
CA SER A 614 -4.06 -2.37 -22.73
C SER A 614 -3.91 -1.01 -23.41
N LEU A 615 -2.89 -0.83 -24.26
CA LEU A 615 -2.68 0.44 -24.97
C LEU A 615 -3.84 0.77 -25.91
N ILE A 616 -4.38 -0.21 -26.65
CA ILE A 616 -5.52 0.00 -27.56
C ILE A 616 -6.74 0.47 -26.76
N ASN A 617 -7.00 -0.14 -25.58
CA ASN A 617 -8.14 0.21 -24.74
C ASN A 617 -8.00 1.61 -24.09
N GLU A 618 -6.77 2.05 -23.82
CA GLU A 618 -6.48 3.34 -23.18
C GLU A 618 -6.37 4.52 -24.16
N VAL A 619 -6.47 4.28 -25.47
CA VAL A 619 -6.43 5.39 -26.46
C VAL A 619 -7.65 6.29 -26.29
N ASN A 620 -7.40 7.55 -26.05
CA ASN A 620 -8.47 8.55 -26.05
C ASN A 620 -9.01 8.75 -27.48
N LYS A 621 -10.28 8.40 -27.68
CA LYS A 621 -10.95 8.42 -28.99
C LYS A 621 -11.01 9.81 -29.67
N LYS A 622 -10.93 10.90 -28.87
CA LYS A 622 -10.97 12.27 -29.38
C LYS A 622 -9.60 12.76 -29.81
N THR A 623 -8.56 12.44 -29.04
CA THR A 623 -7.20 12.94 -29.26
C THR A 623 -6.32 11.96 -30.04
N LEU A 624 -6.69 10.68 -30.09
CA LEU A 624 -5.90 9.56 -30.59
C LEU A 624 -4.53 9.44 -29.87
N ARG A 625 -4.51 9.88 -28.59
CA ARG A 625 -3.31 9.88 -27.76
C ARG A 625 -3.54 9.02 -26.53
N ILE A 626 -2.44 8.55 -25.94
CA ILE A 626 -2.41 7.88 -24.65
C ILE A 626 -2.01 8.89 -23.60
N HIS A 627 -2.80 8.96 -22.54
CA HIS A 627 -2.62 9.87 -21.42
C HIS A 627 -2.32 9.04 -20.17
N THR A 628 -1.02 8.76 -19.93
CA THR A 628 -0.61 8.06 -18.71
C THR A 628 -0.80 8.95 -17.48
N SER A 629 -1.01 8.37 -16.30
CA SER A 629 -1.00 9.08 -15.03
C SER A 629 0.30 8.84 -14.28
N TYR A 630 0.95 9.90 -13.80
CA TYR A 630 2.16 9.83 -12.99
C TYR A 630 1.82 9.94 -11.50
N SER A 631 2.14 8.91 -10.73
CA SER A 631 2.15 9.01 -9.27
C SER A 631 3.44 9.70 -8.80
N MET A 632 3.27 10.76 -8.01
CA MET A 632 4.36 11.56 -7.47
C MET A 632 4.80 11.10 -6.07
N ALA A 633 4.02 10.21 -5.41
CA ALA A 633 4.21 9.82 -4.01
C ALA A 633 4.24 8.29 -3.79
N SER A 634 4.53 7.50 -4.82
CA SER A 634 4.47 6.03 -4.74
C SER A 634 5.80 5.34 -4.43
N THR A 635 6.94 5.98 -4.72
CA THR A 635 8.26 5.40 -4.52
C THR A 635 8.98 6.02 -3.32
N ASN A 636 9.85 5.26 -2.64
CA ASN A 636 10.61 5.80 -1.50
C ASN A 636 11.75 6.74 -1.90
N THR A 637 12.19 6.69 -3.17
CA THR A 637 13.35 7.42 -3.66
C THR A 637 13.03 8.75 -4.35
N GLY A 638 11.75 9.09 -4.53
CA GLY A 638 11.40 10.28 -5.29
C GLY A 638 11.13 10.05 -6.77
N ARG A 639 11.37 8.86 -7.31
CA ARG A 639 11.06 8.57 -8.72
C ARG A 639 9.56 8.66 -8.98
N LEU A 640 9.18 9.13 -10.17
CA LEU A 640 7.81 9.08 -10.66
C LEU A 640 7.46 7.63 -11.04
N SER A 641 6.20 7.27 -10.92
CA SER A 641 5.66 5.98 -11.37
C SER A 641 4.51 6.22 -12.34
N SER A 642 4.59 5.63 -13.53
CA SER A 642 3.56 5.72 -14.57
C SER A 642 2.53 4.60 -14.41
N THR A 643 1.24 4.96 -14.50
CA THR A 643 0.12 4.01 -14.41
C THR A 643 -0.98 4.40 -15.40
N ASN A 644 -1.82 3.47 -15.76
CA ASN A 644 -3.01 3.63 -16.60
C ASN A 644 -2.76 4.39 -17.91
N PRO A 645 -1.91 3.85 -18.81
CA PRO A 645 -1.07 2.66 -18.72
C PRO A 645 0.36 2.95 -18.20
N ASN A 646 1.08 1.92 -17.74
CA ASN A 646 2.49 2.09 -17.36
C ASN A 646 3.39 2.11 -18.62
N LEU A 647 3.78 3.30 -19.05
CA LEU A 647 4.66 3.50 -20.21
C LEU A 647 6.14 3.34 -19.87
N GLN A 648 6.53 3.42 -18.58
CA GLN A 648 7.94 3.31 -18.15
C GLN A 648 8.50 1.89 -18.28
N ASN A 649 7.63 0.88 -18.37
CA ASN A 649 8.03 -0.53 -18.44
C ASN A 649 7.98 -1.13 -19.85
N ILE A 650 7.73 -0.35 -20.90
CA ILE A 650 7.75 -0.82 -22.30
C ILE A 650 9.21 -1.20 -22.66
N PRO A 651 9.49 -2.47 -23.01
CA PRO A 651 10.85 -2.92 -23.24
C PRO A 651 11.55 -2.15 -24.36
N ILE A 652 12.85 -1.87 -24.18
CA ILE A 652 13.66 -1.19 -25.18
C ILE A 652 14.71 -2.09 -25.82
N ARG A 653 15.18 -3.12 -25.08
CA ARG A 653 16.31 -3.96 -25.51
C ARG A 653 15.90 -5.08 -26.44
N THR A 654 14.64 -5.48 -26.47
CA THR A 654 14.13 -6.56 -27.31
C THR A 654 13.55 -6.01 -28.60
N ASP A 655 13.66 -6.78 -29.69
CA ASP A 655 13.11 -6.38 -30.99
C ASP A 655 11.60 -6.21 -30.95
N GLU A 656 10.91 -7.05 -30.16
CA GLU A 656 9.48 -6.93 -29.92
C GLU A 656 9.13 -5.62 -29.20
N GLY A 657 9.90 -5.25 -28.20
CA GLY A 657 9.73 -3.99 -27.47
C GLY A 657 9.95 -2.77 -28.38
N LYS A 658 10.99 -2.80 -29.21
CA LYS A 658 11.24 -1.75 -30.22
C LYS A 658 10.07 -1.60 -31.20
N LYS A 659 9.47 -2.73 -31.65
CA LYS A 659 8.29 -2.69 -32.52
C LYS A 659 7.09 -2.03 -31.83
N ILE A 660 6.90 -2.24 -30.53
CA ILE A 660 5.85 -1.53 -29.76
C ILE A 660 6.18 -0.03 -29.68
N ARG A 661 7.44 0.34 -29.35
CA ARG A 661 7.85 1.76 -29.31
C ARG A 661 7.74 2.46 -30.65
N ASN A 662 7.85 1.75 -31.78
CA ASN A 662 7.63 2.29 -33.12
C ASN A 662 6.18 2.70 -33.40
N THR A 663 5.22 2.21 -32.62
CA THR A 663 3.81 2.62 -32.77
C THR A 663 3.51 3.97 -32.10
N PHE A 664 4.41 4.47 -31.25
CA PHE A 664 4.31 5.82 -30.68
C PHE A 664 4.96 6.82 -31.65
N ILE A 665 4.16 7.70 -32.19
CA ILE A 665 4.52 8.60 -33.29
C ILE A 665 4.30 10.06 -32.95
N SER A 666 4.90 10.98 -33.68
CA SER A 666 4.64 12.41 -33.57
C SER A 666 3.45 12.86 -34.42
N GLU A 667 2.94 14.06 -34.14
CA GLU A 667 2.00 14.78 -35.03
C GLU A 667 2.69 15.21 -36.31
N LYS A 668 1.90 15.49 -37.35
CA LYS A 668 2.41 16.02 -38.61
C LYS A 668 3.09 17.37 -38.40
N GLY A 669 4.30 17.55 -38.91
CA GLY A 669 5.13 18.75 -38.72
C GLY A 669 5.90 18.78 -37.40
N PHE A 670 5.86 17.66 -36.63
CA PHE A 670 6.64 17.45 -35.41
C PHE A 670 7.50 16.20 -35.54
N LYS A 671 8.51 16.12 -34.69
CA LYS A 671 9.27 14.87 -34.44
C LYS A 671 9.33 14.58 -32.94
N LEU A 672 9.53 13.30 -32.62
CA LEU A 672 9.88 12.89 -31.27
C LEU A 672 11.37 13.12 -31.07
N VAL A 673 11.69 13.78 -29.97
CA VAL A 673 13.08 14.05 -29.55
C VAL A 673 13.24 13.53 -28.14
N SER A 674 14.19 12.63 -27.95
CA SER A 674 14.56 12.06 -26.66
C SER A 674 15.82 12.75 -26.14
N LEU A 675 15.83 13.12 -24.86
CA LEU A 675 17.05 13.51 -24.15
C LEU A 675 17.19 12.61 -22.92
N ASP A 676 18.27 11.85 -22.86
CA ASP A 676 18.55 10.87 -21.82
C ASP A 676 19.87 11.19 -21.08
N TYR A 677 19.84 11.07 -19.74
CA TYR A 677 21.06 11.26 -18.95
C TYR A 677 22.02 10.08 -19.13
N SER A 678 23.23 10.39 -19.60
CA SER A 678 24.29 9.38 -19.77
C SER A 678 24.86 8.96 -18.43
N GLN A 679 24.50 7.74 -17.99
CA GLN A 679 25.05 7.08 -16.80
C GLN A 679 24.91 7.93 -15.50
N ILE A 680 23.79 8.62 -15.30
CA ILE A 680 23.63 9.54 -14.17
C ILE A 680 23.90 8.89 -12.81
N GLU A 681 23.48 7.64 -12.59
CA GLU A 681 23.69 6.95 -11.32
C GLU A 681 25.17 6.66 -11.05
N LEU A 682 25.97 6.35 -12.07
CA LEU A 682 27.42 6.17 -11.93
C LEU A 682 28.13 7.49 -11.62
N ARG A 683 27.71 8.58 -12.27
CA ARG A 683 28.23 9.93 -11.99
C ARG A 683 27.92 10.36 -10.57
N LEU A 684 26.69 10.10 -10.12
CA LEU A 684 26.29 10.39 -8.73
C LEU A 684 27.01 9.51 -7.72
N LEU A 685 27.22 8.21 -8.00
CA LEU A 685 28.01 7.33 -7.16
C LEU A 685 29.46 7.84 -7.02
N ALA A 686 30.08 8.27 -8.14
CA ALA A 686 31.44 8.79 -8.13
C ALA A 686 31.55 10.07 -7.26
N HIS A 687 30.58 10.96 -7.34
CA HIS A 687 30.51 12.18 -6.52
C HIS A 687 30.20 11.88 -5.04
N ILE A 688 29.10 11.17 -4.75
CA ILE A 688 28.63 10.89 -3.38
C ILE A 688 29.62 9.99 -2.63
N GLY A 689 30.12 8.94 -3.31
CA GLY A 689 31.06 7.97 -2.76
C GLY A 689 32.51 8.42 -2.80
N LYS A 690 32.82 9.60 -3.35
CA LYS A 690 34.17 10.13 -3.51
C LYS A 690 35.13 9.12 -4.14
N VAL A 691 34.66 8.44 -5.21
CA VAL A 691 35.39 7.35 -5.89
C VAL A 691 36.31 7.96 -6.95
N GLU A 692 37.54 8.31 -6.60
CA GLU A 692 38.47 9.05 -7.46
C GLU A 692 38.79 8.35 -8.79
N ASP A 693 38.92 7.01 -8.78
CA ASP A 693 39.17 6.26 -10.02
C ASP A 693 38.01 6.30 -11.01
N LEU A 694 36.79 6.35 -10.48
CA LEU A 694 35.58 6.49 -11.27
C LEU A 694 35.41 7.93 -11.76
N LYS A 695 35.74 8.94 -10.92
CA LYS A 695 35.77 10.35 -11.33
C LYS A 695 36.67 10.58 -12.49
N ARG A 696 37.98 10.16 -12.40
CA ARG A 696 38.98 10.31 -13.47
C ARG A 696 38.51 9.65 -14.77
N ALA A 697 37.92 8.45 -14.72
CA ALA A 697 37.41 7.79 -15.90
C ALA A 697 36.30 8.59 -16.60
N LEU A 698 35.35 9.12 -15.80
CA LEU A 698 34.23 9.91 -16.30
C LEU A 698 34.62 11.30 -16.83
N GLU A 699 35.64 11.96 -16.20
CA GLU A 699 36.21 13.24 -16.67
C GLU A 699 36.94 13.08 -18.00
N GLN A 700 37.66 11.97 -18.17
CA GLN A 700 38.42 11.66 -19.40
C GLN A 700 37.54 11.05 -20.49
N ASN A 701 36.19 10.96 -20.29
CA ASN A 701 35.27 10.31 -21.20
C ASN A 701 35.64 8.85 -21.53
N ILE A 702 36.34 8.17 -20.62
CA ILE A 702 36.63 6.74 -20.77
C ILE A 702 35.36 5.97 -20.46
N ASP A 703 35.01 5.00 -21.32
CA ASP A 703 33.90 4.08 -21.05
C ASP A 703 34.16 3.30 -19.77
N VAL A 704 33.42 3.64 -18.71
CA VAL A 704 33.55 3.03 -17.38
C VAL A 704 33.39 1.53 -17.42
N HIS A 705 32.49 1.02 -18.29
CA HIS A 705 32.29 -0.43 -18.42
C HIS A 705 33.46 -1.11 -19.10
N LYS A 706 34.08 -0.48 -20.13
CA LYS A 706 35.31 -0.97 -20.73
C LYS A 706 36.47 -0.94 -19.74
N LYS A 707 36.64 0.13 -18.98
CA LYS A 707 37.65 0.23 -17.93
C LYS A 707 37.48 -0.85 -16.86
N THR A 708 36.25 -1.04 -16.38
CA THR A 708 35.96 -2.09 -15.42
C THR A 708 36.23 -3.48 -15.98
N ALA A 709 35.87 -3.74 -17.24
CA ALA A 709 36.18 -5.01 -17.91
C ALA A 709 37.68 -5.26 -17.98
N SER A 710 38.44 -4.27 -18.43
CA SER A 710 39.93 -4.33 -18.51
C SER A 710 40.53 -4.70 -17.16
N GLN A 711 40.09 -4.07 -16.09
CA GLN A 711 40.59 -4.29 -14.73
C GLN A 711 40.18 -5.66 -14.13
N ILE A 712 38.93 -6.06 -14.30
CA ILE A 712 38.41 -7.30 -13.71
C ILE A 712 38.89 -8.54 -14.46
N PHE A 713 38.90 -8.48 -15.79
CA PHE A 713 39.26 -9.62 -16.62
C PHE A 713 40.74 -9.62 -17.04
N ASN A 714 41.49 -8.63 -16.56
CA ASN A 714 42.93 -8.45 -16.80
C ASN A 714 43.27 -8.45 -18.31
N VAL A 715 42.49 -7.69 -19.10
CA VAL A 715 42.70 -7.47 -20.54
C VAL A 715 43.02 -6.01 -20.83
N LYS A 716 43.76 -5.69 -21.90
CA LYS A 716 43.98 -4.30 -22.27
C LYS A 716 42.66 -3.62 -22.64
N LEU A 717 42.55 -2.31 -22.40
CA LEU A 717 41.37 -1.53 -22.68
C LEU A 717 40.90 -1.64 -24.14
N GLU A 718 41.85 -1.73 -25.05
CA GLU A 718 41.66 -1.85 -26.50
C GLU A 718 41.11 -3.21 -26.91
N ASP A 719 41.43 -4.27 -26.13
CA ASP A 719 41.04 -5.65 -26.40
C ASP A 719 39.68 -6.01 -25.74
N VAL A 720 39.02 -5.05 -25.06
CA VAL A 720 37.71 -5.27 -24.47
C VAL A 720 36.64 -5.31 -25.55
N ASP A 721 36.12 -6.51 -25.81
CA ASP A 721 35.00 -6.74 -26.71
C ASP A 721 33.63 -6.36 -26.11
N ASP A 722 32.58 -6.44 -26.90
CA ASP A 722 31.22 -6.11 -26.48
C ASP A 722 30.67 -7.07 -25.41
N ASP A 723 31.13 -8.33 -25.37
CA ASP A 723 30.68 -9.29 -24.33
C ASP A 723 31.27 -8.96 -22.98
N LEU A 724 32.57 -8.71 -22.91
CA LEU A 724 33.27 -8.29 -21.70
C LEU A 724 32.71 -6.94 -21.19
N ARG A 725 32.49 -6.01 -22.13
CA ARG A 725 31.84 -4.72 -21.79
C ARG A 725 30.44 -4.92 -21.21
N ARG A 726 29.64 -5.83 -21.77
CA ARG A 726 28.30 -6.16 -21.30
C ARG A 726 28.34 -6.80 -19.90
N LYS A 727 29.28 -7.75 -19.67
CA LYS A 727 29.52 -8.36 -18.36
C LYS A 727 29.89 -7.30 -17.33
N ALA A 728 30.85 -6.42 -17.66
CA ALA A 728 31.24 -5.32 -16.76
C ALA A 728 30.10 -4.33 -16.48
N LYS A 729 29.23 -4.05 -17.45
CA LYS A 729 28.01 -3.25 -17.24
C LYS A 729 27.11 -3.92 -16.21
N THR A 730 26.93 -5.25 -16.31
CA THR A 730 26.15 -6.03 -15.33
C THR A 730 26.79 -5.99 -13.94
N ILE A 731 28.13 -6.07 -13.86
CA ILE A 731 28.85 -5.98 -12.60
C ILE A 731 28.71 -4.60 -11.97
N ASN A 732 28.96 -3.53 -12.73
CA ASN A 732 28.88 -2.15 -12.25
C ASN A 732 27.50 -1.83 -11.65
N TYR A 733 26.42 -2.08 -12.39
CA TYR A 733 25.08 -1.84 -11.90
C TYR A 733 24.69 -2.84 -10.80
N GLY A 734 25.08 -4.11 -10.94
CA GLY A 734 24.81 -5.12 -9.92
C GLY A 734 25.38 -4.72 -8.55
N ILE A 735 26.60 -4.20 -8.52
CA ILE A 735 27.27 -3.77 -7.28
C ILE A 735 26.61 -2.54 -6.69
N ILE A 736 26.25 -1.54 -7.52
CA ILE A 736 25.48 -0.36 -7.07
C ILE A 736 24.18 -0.80 -6.40
N TYR A 737 23.52 -1.81 -6.98
CA TYR A 737 22.28 -2.37 -6.42
C TYR A 737 22.51 -3.44 -5.33
N GLY A 738 23.76 -3.61 -4.88
CA GLY A 738 24.13 -4.50 -3.78
C GLY A 738 23.95 -5.99 -4.11
N ILE A 739 24.31 -6.39 -5.35
CA ILE A 739 24.21 -7.79 -5.76
C ILE A 739 25.11 -8.68 -4.89
N SER A 740 24.60 -9.83 -4.51
CA SER A 740 25.42 -10.85 -3.85
C SER A 740 26.21 -11.67 -4.86
N ALA A 741 27.29 -12.34 -4.42
CA ALA A 741 28.04 -13.27 -5.26
C ALA A 741 27.15 -14.34 -5.92
N PHE A 742 26.14 -14.82 -5.21
CA PHE A 742 25.13 -15.75 -5.78
C PHE A 742 24.32 -15.10 -6.91
N GLY A 743 23.85 -13.86 -6.70
CA GLY A 743 23.10 -13.12 -7.73
C GLY A 743 23.96 -12.79 -8.95
N LEU A 744 25.22 -12.40 -8.74
CA LEU A 744 26.18 -12.11 -9.81
C LEU A 744 26.53 -13.37 -10.61
N ALA A 745 26.78 -14.50 -9.93
CA ALA A 745 27.05 -15.79 -10.57
C ALA A 745 25.88 -16.19 -11.49
N LYS A 746 24.63 -16.03 -11.05
CA LYS A 746 23.44 -16.33 -11.85
C LYS A 746 23.34 -15.41 -13.08
N GLN A 747 23.58 -14.10 -12.94
CA GLN A 747 23.47 -13.14 -14.04
C GLN A 747 24.56 -13.32 -15.10
N LEU A 748 25.77 -13.64 -14.67
CA LEU A 748 26.90 -13.85 -15.57
C LEU A 748 27.02 -15.29 -16.07
N LYS A 749 26.24 -16.23 -15.53
CA LYS A 749 26.26 -17.67 -15.78
C LYS A 749 27.66 -18.28 -15.50
N ILE A 750 28.23 -17.90 -14.34
CA ILE A 750 29.56 -18.35 -13.86
C ILE A 750 29.42 -19.05 -12.50
N GLN A 751 30.52 -19.68 -12.04
CA GLN A 751 30.57 -20.29 -10.71
C GLN A 751 30.52 -19.21 -9.60
N ARG A 752 29.94 -19.55 -8.46
CA ARG A 752 29.86 -18.62 -7.32
C ARG A 752 31.22 -18.18 -6.80
N SER A 753 32.20 -19.08 -6.79
CA SER A 753 33.58 -18.78 -6.41
C SER A 753 34.22 -17.73 -7.33
N GLU A 754 33.96 -17.82 -8.63
CA GLU A 754 34.42 -16.85 -9.62
C GLU A 754 33.73 -15.47 -9.40
N ALA A 755 32.44 -15.46 -9.15
CA ALA A 755 31.72 -14.24 -8.81
C ALA A 755 32.24 -13.56 -7.51
N ASP A 756 32.63 -14.35 -6.51
CA ASP A 756 33.28 -13.83 -5.28
C ASP A 756 34.64 -13.18 -5.59
N LEU A 757 35.44 -13.78 -6.48
CA LEU A 757 36.71 -13.19 -6.91
C LEU A 757 36.50 -11.87 -7.68
N ILE A 758 35.54 -11.84 -8.58
CA ILE A 758 35.16 -10.64 -9.34
C ILE A 758 34.76 -9.51 -8.36
N LEU A 759 33.94 -9.79 -7.37
CA LEU A 759 33.53 -8.78 -6.38
C LEU A 759 34.74 -8.27 -5.56
N LYS A 760 35.63 -9.13 -5.13
CA LYS A 760 36.84 -8.75 -4.39
C LYS A 760 37.76 -7.86 -5.23
N GLU A 761 38.00 -8.22 -6.50
CA GLU A 761 38.84 -7.42 -7.38
C GLU A 761 38.20 -6.07 -7.72
N TYR A 762 36.86 -6.04 -7.90
CA TYR A 762 36.11 -4.80 -8.11
C TYR A 762 36.29 -3.83 -6.93
N PHE A 763 36.05 -4.29 -5.70
CA PHE A 763 36.20 -3.46 -4.52
C PHE A 763 37.67 -3.06 -4.23
N LYS A 764 38.63 -3.84 -4.64
CA LYS A 764 40.05 -3.48 -4.56
C LYS A 764 40.39 -2.30 -5.48
N ASN A 765 39.80 -2.30 -6.69
CA ASN A 765 39.96 -1.22 -7.66
C ASN A 765 39.13 0.03 -7.33
N TYR A 766 37.99 -0.12 -6.66
CA TYR A 766 37.08 0.98 -6.33
C TYR A 766 36.83 1.08 -4.81
N LYS A 767 37.91 1.27 -4.03
CA LYS A 767 37.85 1.29 -2.55
C LYS A 767 36.85 2.31 -1.99
N GLY A 768 36.64 3.45 -2.64
CA GLY A 768 35.69 4.47 -2.22
C GLY A 768 34.24 3.95 -2.13
N ILE A 769 33.88 2.92 -2.92
CA ILE A 769 32.53 2.33 -2.88
C ILE A 769 32.30 1.58 -1.58
N LEU A 770 33.28 0.84 -1.06
CA LEU A 770 33.16 0.16 0.24
C LEU A 770 32.97 1.18 1.37
N ASN A 771 33.79 2.23 1.39
CA ASN A 771 33.68 3.29 2.39
C ASN A 771 32.28 3.93 2.36
N TYR A 772 31.76 4.22 1.16
CA TYR A 772 30.41 4.74 0.99
C TYR A 772 29.34 3.78 1.54
N ILE A 773 29.44 2.48 1.22
CA ILE A 773 28.48 1.46 1.72
C ILE A 773 28.48 1.44 3.26
N ASP A 774 29.67 1.46 3.89
CA ASP A 774 29.79 1.40 5.34
C ASP A 774 29.27 2.71 6.01
N GLU A 775 29.65 3.88 5.48
CA GLU A 775 29.21 5.17 5.98
C GLU A 775 27.69 5.30 5.92
N ILE A 776 27.08 5.02 4.75
CA ILE A 776 25.63 5.17 4.56
C ILE A 776 24.84 4.14 5.37
N THR A 777 25.36 2.90 5.49
CA THR A 777 24.76 1.86 6.31
C THR A 777 24.74 2.26 7.79
N ASN A 778 25.86 2.77 8.30
CA ASN A 778 25.98 3.21 9.69
C ASN A 778 25.12 4.45 9.96
N PHE A 779 25.06 5.39 9.02
CA PHE A 779 24.17 6.54 9.10
C PHE A 779 22.69 6.09 9.15
N CYS A 780 22.29 5.14 8.28
CA CYS A 780 20.93 4.63 8.24
C CYS A 780 20.56 3.85 9.51
N LYS A 781 21.47 3.02 10.04
CA LYS A 781 21.24 2.32 11.31
C LYS A 781 20.97 3.27 12.48
N LYS A 782 21.66 4.41 12.51
CA LYS A 782 21.50 5.41 13.57
C LYS A 782 20.22 6.25 13.41
N ASN A 783 19.85 6.60 12.18
CA ASN A 783 18.81 7.60 11.91
C ASN A 783 17.49 7.01 11.38
N GLY A 784 17.48 5.76 10.89
CA GLY A 784 16.32 5.12 10.27
C GLY A 784 16.01 5.62 8.86
N PHE A 785 16.81 6.51 8.29
CA PHE A 785 16.67 7.05 6.94
C PHE A 785 18.02 7.40 6.33
N VAL A 786 18.04 7.61 5.02
CA VAL A 786 19.15 8.21 4.27
C VAL A 786 18.64 9.47 3.56
N LYS A 787 19.56 10.28 3.00
CA LYS A 787 19.23 11.55 2.32
C LYS A 787 19.78 11.59 0.91
N THR A 788 19.02 12.21 0.00
CA THR A 788 19.54 12.64 -1.31
C THR A 788 20.44 13.87 -1.17
N LEU A 789 21.14 14.23 -2.23
CA LEU A 789 21.94 15.47 -2.28
C LEU A 789 21.11 16.74 -2.01
N PHE A 790 19.81 16.72 -2.35
CA PHE A 790 18.87 17.83 -2.11
C PHE A 790 18.20 17.78 -0.74
N GLY A 791 18.55 16.79 0.10
CA GLY A 791 18.06 16.66 1.47
C GLY A 791 16.76 15.88 1.62
N ARG A 792 16.21 15.26 0.55
CA ARG A 792 15.06 14.37 0.64
C ARG A 792 15.39 13.21 1.57
N LYS A 793 14.51 12.96 2.56
CA LYS A 793 14.63 11.80 3.45
C LYS A 793 13.99 10.57 2.80
N CYS A 794 14.73 9.46 2.77
CA CYS A 794 14.26 8.15 2.35
C CYS A 794 14.31 7.22 3.55
N TYR A 795 13.17 6.90 4.14
CA TYR A 795 13.11 6.00 5.30
C TYR A 795 13.31 4.55 4.87
N ILE A 796 14.09 3.82 5.64
CA ILE A 796 14.48 2.43 5.34
C ILE A 796 14.10 1.54 6.52
N ASP A 797 13.05 0.77 6.34
CA ASP A 797 12.65 -0.21 7.33
C ASP A 797 13.53 -1.45 7.32
N GLY A 798 13.69 -2.10 8.48
CA GLY A 798 14.38 -3.37 8.61
C GLY A 798 15.91 -3.29 8.60
N ILE A 799 16.53 -2.11 8.64
CA ILE A 799 18.01 -1.96 8.63
C ILE A 799 18.67 -2.60 9.85
N ASN A 800 17.98 -2.70 10.98
CA ASN A 800 18.42 -3.33 12.22
C ASN A 800 17.77 -4.70 12.45
N ASN A 801 17.09 -5.29 11.45
CA ASN A 801 16.38 -6.55 11.57
C ASN A 801 17.36 -7.70 11.89
N LYS A 802 16.98 -8.60 12.81
CA LYS A 802 17.79 -9.77 13.19
C LYS A 802 17.91 -10.78 12.03
N ASN A 803 16.88 -10.88 11.18
CA ASN A 803 16.90 -11.73 9.98
C ASN A 803 17.90 -11.18 8.96
N PRO A 804 18.98 -11.93 8.61
CA PRO A 804 20.00 -11.45 7.68
C PRO A 804 19.46 -11.10 6.28
N ASN A 805 18.45 -11.81 5.80
CA ASN A 805 17.87 -11.56 4.48
C ASN A 805 17.15 -10.21 4.44
N LEU A 806 16.32 -9.91 5.44
CA LEU A 806 15.63 -8.63 5.57
C LEU A 806 16.61 -7.49 5.80
N ARG A 807 17.58 -7.69 6.68
CA ARG A 807 18.64 -6.71 6.93
C ARG A 807 19.46 -6.40 5.68
N ASN A 808 19.89 -7.41 4.94
CA ASN A 808 20.65 -7.23 3.71
C ASN A 808 19.81 -6.54 2.62
N PHE A 809 18.50 -6.81 2.56
CA PHE A 809 17.60 -6.08 1.67
C PHE A 809 17.53 -4.60 2.06
N ALA A 810 17.39 -4.28 3.34
CA ALA A 810 17.37 -2.90 3.83
C ALA A 810 18.71 -2.18 3.62
N ILE A 811 19.85 -2.86 3.79
CA ILE A 811 21.19 -2.30 3.47
C ILE A 811 21.26 -1.92 1.99
N ARG A 812 20.84 -2.79 1.08
CA ARG A 812 20.80 -2.48 -0.35
C ARG A 812 19.94 -1.28 -0.65
N ALA A 813 18.74 -1.20 -0.06
CA ALA A 813 17.86 -0.05 -0.20
C ALA A 813 18.50 1.25 0.32
N ALA A 814 19.19 1.19 1.46
CA ALA A 814 19.90 2.34 2.04
C ALA A 814 21.04 2.84 1.16
N VAL A 815 21.81 1.94 0.55
CA VAL A 815 22.93 2.28 -0.35
C VAL A 815 22.41 2.92 -1.65
N ASN A 816 21.30 2.41 -2.20
CA ASN A 816 20.74 2.87 -3.46
C ASN A 816 19.98 4.18 -3.36
N ALA A 817 19.25 4.40 -2.26
CA ALA A 817 18.32 5.52 -2.16
C ALA A 817 18.97 6.91 -2.34
N PRO A 818 20.17 7.22 -1.82
CA PRO A 818 20.81 8.50 -2.07
C PRO A 818 21.14 8.73 -3.55
N ILE A 819 21.57 7.70 -4.26
CA ILE A 819 21.97 7.76 -5.69
C ILE A 819 20.73 7.91 -6.55
N GLN A 820 19.80 6.98 -6.45
CA GLN A 820 18.55 6.99 -7.24
C GLN A 820 17.67 8.20 -6.92
N GLY A 821 17.61 8.57 -5.65
CA GLY A 821 16.83 9.72 -5.22
C GLY A 821 17.42 11.04 -5.69
N SER A 822 18.75 11.18 -5.71
CA SER A 822 19.39 12.38 -6.26
C SER A 822 19.21 12.47 -7.78
N ALA A 823 19.26 11.33 -8.50
CA ALA A 823 18.93 11.28 -9.93
C ALA A 823 17.47 11.73 -10.17
N ALA A 824 16.53 11.23 -9.36
CA ALA A 824 15.12 11.62 -9.43
C ALA A 824 14.90 13.11 -9.13
N ASP A 825 15.60 13.66 -8.15
CA ASP A 825 15.53 15.10 -7.83
C ASP A 825 16.10 15.96 -8.97
N ILE A 826 17.20 15.54 -9.60
CA ILE A 826 17.82 16.25 -10.73
C ILE A 826 16.89 16.24 -11.94
N ILE A 827 16.32 15.10 -12.33
CA ILE A 827 15.42 15.07 -13.50
C ILE A 827 14.14 15.85 -13.25
N LYS A 828 13.59 15.85 -12.04
CA LYS A 828 12.43 16.68 -11.66
C LYS A 828 12.75 18.17 -11.78
N LYS A 829 13.93 18.61 -11.34
CA LYS A 829 14.40 19.99 -11.52
C LYS A 829 14.60 20.34 -12.99
N ALA A 830 15.18 19.43 -13.77
CA ALA A 830 15.27 19.61 -15.22
C ALA A 830 13.90 19.82 -15.85
N MET A 831 12.91 18.97 -15.52
CA MET A 831 11.54 19.10 -16.02
C MET A 831 10.91 20.46 -15.69
N ILE A 832 11.10 20.95 -14.46
CA ILE A 832 10.59 22.25 -14.02
C ILE A 832 11.24 23.40 -14.81
N ASN A 833 12.56 23.37 -14.94
CA ASN A 833 13.32 24.41 -15.65
C ASN A 833 13.02 24.42 -17.16
N ILE A 834 12.85 23.22 -17.75
CA ILE A 834 12.47 23.07 -19.16
C ILE A 834 11.06 23.60 -19.40
N ASP A 835 10.06 23.25 -18.56
CA ASP A 835 8.69 23.76 -18.73
C ASP A 835 8.66 25.28 -18.63
N LYS A 836 9.41 25.88 -17.70
CA LYS A 836 9.58 27.33 -17.59
C LYS A 836 10.18 27.92 -18.86
N PHE A 837 11.27 27.35 -19.36
CA PHE A 837 11.95 27.80 -20.59
C PHE A 837 11.04 27.73 -21.81
N LEU A 838 10.32 26.61 -22.02
CA LEU A 838 9.39 26.45 -23.15
C LEU A 838 8.23 27.45 -23.08
N GLN A 839 7.72 27.80 -21.89
CA GLN A 839 6.69 28.81 -21.69
C GLN A 839 7.20 30.23 -21.98
N GLU A 840 8.39 30.59 -21.51
CA GLU A 840 9.02 31.90 -21.75
C GLU A 840 9.28 32.13 -23.25
N LYS A 841 9.69 31.09 -23.95
CA LYS A 841 9.94 31.11 -25.40
C LYS A 841 8.67 30.98 -26.24
N LYS A 842 7.51 30.70 -25.63
CA LYS A 842 6.22 30.50 -26.32
C LYS A 842 6.32 29.48 -27.46
N THR A 843 7.04 28.38 -27.25
CA THR A 843 7.30 27.37 -28.27
C THR A 843 6.03 26.55 -28.57
N LYS A 844 5.99 25.93 -29.76
CA LYS A 844 4.97 24.91 -30.11
C LYS A 844 5.34 23.52 -29.58
N SER A 845 6.61 23.31 -29.28
CA SER A 845 7.15 22.06 -28.79
C SER A 845 6.74 21.78 -27.35
N LYS A 846 6.58 20.49 -27.00
CA LYS A 846 6.01 20.05 -25.72
C LYS A 846 6.83 18.89 -25.13
N MET A 847 6.99 18.90 -23.81
CA MET A 847 7.46 17.72 -23.06
C MET A 847 6.26 16.80 -22.82
N ILE A 848 6.35 15.54 -23.22
CA ILE A 848 5.19 14.62 -23.23
C ILE A 848 5.36 13.40 -22.33
N LEU A 849 6.57 12.86 -22.16
CA LEU A 849 6.83 11.74 -21.28
C LEU A 849 8.12 11.89 -20.48
N GLN A 850 8.14 11.27 -19.33
CA GLN A 850 9.35 10.99 -18.54
C GLN A 850 9.45 9.46 -18.32
N VAL A 851 10.58 8.85 -18.70
CA VAL A 851 10.81 7.40 -18.59
C VAL A 851 12.21 7.17 -18.06
N HIS A 852 12.32 6.68 -16.81
CA HIS A 852 13.60 6.52 -16.11
C HIS A 852 14.43 7.82 -16.07
N ASP A 853 15.52 7.88 -16.85
CA ASP A 853 16.41 9.03 -16.93
C ASP A 853 16.20 9.83 -18.23
N GLU A 854 15.17 9.47 -19.00
CA GLU A 854 14.80 10.04 -20.32
C GLU A 854 13.64 11.03 -20.18
N LEU A 855 13.73 12.14 -20.91
CA LEU A 855 12.64 13.06 -21.22
C LEU A 855 12.31 13.02 -22.71
N LEU A 856 11.06 12.74 -23.05
CA LEU A 856 10.58 12.68 -24.41
C LEU A 856 9.76 13.92 -24.75
N PHE A 857 10.06 14.50 -25.88
CA PHE A 857 9.44 15.72 -26.40
C PHE A 857 8.80 15.47 -27.75
N GLU A 858 7.69 16.15 -28.01
CA GLU A 858 7.12 16.33 -29.33
C GLU A 858 7.50 17.73 -29.79
N MET A 859 8.53 17.84 -30.65
CA MET A 859 9.12 19.11 -31.07
C MET A 859 8.69 19.50 -32.50
N TYR A 860 8.33 20.76 -32.67
CA TYR A 860 8.06 21.32 -33.99
C TYR A 860 9.35 21.38 -34.83
N GLU A 861 9.30 20.91 -36.08
CA GLU A 861 10.51 20.65 -36.88
C GLU A 861 11.48 21.83 -36.94
N SER A 862 10.97 23.07 -37.10
CA SER A 862 11.84 24.26 -37.17
C SER A 862 12.46 24.67 -35.83
N GLU A 863 11.97 24.14 -34.72
CA GLU A 863 12.45 24.44 -33.36
C GLU A 863 13.51 23.44 -32.87
N ILE A 864 13.62 22.26 -33.50
CA ILE A 864 14.43 21.12 -32.99
C ILE A 864 15.88 21.53 -32.71
N ASN A 865 16.57 22.10 -33.71
CA ASN A 865 18.01 22.41 -33.60
C ASN A 865 18.35 23.35 -32.46
N TYR A 866 17.48 24.32 -32.23
CA TYR A 866 17.66 25.29 -31.14
C TYR A 866 17.26 24.70 -29.79
N LEU A 867 16.07 24.13 -29.70
CA LEU A 867 15.53 23.63 -28.44
C LEU A 867 16.34 22.45 -27.88
N SER A 868 16.75 21.52 -28.74
CA SER A 868 17.54 20.37 -28.30
C SER A 868 18.84 20.77 -27.60
N LYS A 869 19.55 21.80 -28.13
CA LYS A 869 20.77 22.33 -27.54
C LYS A 869 20.51 23.03 -26.19
N GLU A 870 19.47 23.85 -26.13
CA GLU A 870 19.16 24.58 -24.89
C GLU A 870 18.62 23.64 -23.79
N ILE A 871 17.74 22.70 -24.16
CA ILE A 871 17.22 21.69 -23.23
C ILE A 871 18.35 20.81 -22.69
N LYS A 872 19.29 20.38 -23.56
CA LYS A 872 20.48 19.66 -23.12
C LYS A 872 21.26 20.46 -22.05
N LYS A 873 21.54 21.72 -22.28
CA LYS A 873 22.20 22.58 -21.31
C LYS A 873 21.42 22.70 -20.00
N ILE A 874 20.08 22.79 -20.06
CA ILE A 874 19.22 22.84 -18.88
C ILE A 874 19.33 21.55 -18.08
N MET A 875 19.30 20.37 -18.77
CA MET A 875 19.45 19.08 -18.11
C MET A 875 20.85 18.96 -17.47
N GLU A 876 21.93 19.26 -18.21
CA GLU A 876 23.30 19.15 -17.72
C GLU A 876 23.58 20.06 -16.51
N ASN A 877 22.85 21.18 -16.35
CA ASN A 877 22.97 22.11 -15.25
C ASN A 877 21.85 22.01 -14.20
N ALA A 878 21.01 20.95 -14.27
CA ALA A 878 19.81 20.86 -13.43
C ALA A 878 20.12 20.71 -11.93
N SER A 879 21.33 20.28 -11.54
CA SER A 879 21.72 20.20 -10.12
C SER A 879 22.01 21.58 -9.50
N LEU A 880 22.31 22.57 -10.33
CA LEU A 880 22.66 23.92 -9.88
C LEU A 880 21.40 24.77 -9.56
N PRO A 881 21.54 25.79 -8.72
CA PRO A 881 22.72 26.18 -7.93
C PRO A 881 22.91 25.37 -6.63
N GLU A 882 21.94 24.54 -6.23
CA GLU A 882 21.90 23.90 -4.91
C GLU A 882 23.01 22.85 -4.72
N VAL A 883 23.35 22.11 -5.77
CA VAL A 883 24.38 21.08 -5.74
C VAL A 883 25.35 21.23 -6.91
N LYS A 884 26.59 21.56 -6.59
CA LYS A 884 27.69 21.51 -7.57
C LYS A 884 28.32 20.13 -7.55
N LEU A 885 28.12 19.40 -8.62
CA LEU A 885 28.75 18.09 -8.79
C LEU A 885 30.21 18.22 -9.22
N ASP A 886 31.07 17.30 -8.73
CA ASP A 886 32.47 17.23 -9.15
C ASP A 886 32.64 16.74 -10.59
N ILE A 887 31.61 16.04 -11.11
CA ILE A 887 31.59 15.44 -12.43
C ILE A 887 30.42 16.05 -13.20
N PRO A 888 30.63 16.51 -14.46
CA PRO A 888 29.53 17.08 -15.24
C PRO A 888 28.47 16.02 -15.56
N LEU A 889 27.20 16.43 -15.52
CA LEU A 889 26.12 15.65 -16.10
C LEU A 889 26.19 15.75 -17.62
N ILE A 890 25.86 14.66 -18.30
CA ILE A 890 25.84 14.62 -19.78
C ILE A 890 24.47 14.09 -20.17
N ALA A 891 23.84 14.75 -21.14
CA ALA A 891 22.60 14.30 -21.76
C ALA A 891 22.84 13.97 -23.24
N ASP A 892 22.37 12.81 -23.68
CA ASP A 892 22.40 12.38 -25.07
C ASP A 892 21.10 12.77 -25.76
N ILE A 893 21.15 13.08 -27.06
CA ILE A 893 20.00 13.53 -27.86
C ILE A 893 19.76 12.53 -28.98
N GLY A 894 18.54 12.04 -29.09
CA GLY A 894 18.05 11.29 -30.22
C GLY A 894 16.80 11.94 -30.83
N GLN A 895 16.55 11.72 -32.11
CA GLN A 895 15.36 12.24 -32.78
C GLN A 895 14.83 11.25 -33.82
N GLY A 896 13.51 11.21 -33.97
CA GLY A 896 12.89 10.32 -34.95
C GLY A 896 11.43 10.64 -35.20
N SER A 897 10.80 9.90 -36.10
CA SER A 897 9.36 9.95 -36.34
C SER A 897 8.58 9.10 -35.36
N SER A 898 9.26 8.14 -34.74
CA SER A 898 8.75 7.25 -33.70
C SER A 898 9.62 7.31 -32.44
N TRP A 899 9.08 6.83 -31.30
CA TRP A 899 9.84 6.77 -30.05
C TRP A 899 11.06 5.82 -30.15
N ALA A 900 10.93 4.70 -30.89
CA ALA A 900 12.06 3.80 -31.08
C ALA A 900 13.20 4.40 -31.92
N GLU A 901 12.89 5.28 -32.88
CA GLU A 901 13.89 6.00 -33.67
C GLU A 901 14.55 7.15 -32.88
N ALA A 902 13.81 7.74 -31.94
CA ALA A 902 14.29 8.85 -31.13
C ALA A 902 15.22 8.42 -29.97
N HIS A 903 15.36 7.09 -29.69
CA HIS A 903 16.15 6.57 -28.56
C HIS A 903 17.47 5.91 -28.97
#